data_003adea2e4f5a5237d4578c04f9be79a
#
_entry.id   003adea2e4f5a5237d4578c04f9be79a
#
_cell.length_a   1.000
_cell.length_b   1.000
_cell.length_c   1.000
_cell.angle_alpha   90.00
_cell.angle_beta   90.00
_cell.angle_gamma   90.00
#
_symmetry.space_group_name_H-M   'P 1'
#
loop_
_entity.id
_entity.type
_entity.pdbx_description
1 polymer ?
#
loop_
_entity_poly.entity_id
_entity_poly.type
_entity_poly.pdbx_seq_one_letter_code
_entity_poly.pdbx_strand_id
1 'polypeptide(L)'
;MNRMSAYYLIGASVAALTIATPVLAQAPEEQAATSNTGFDAQIIIVEARRRGEDIQDVPAVVNAVTEQAIGNLNIRTFNEVQALAPGLELTNNANGIGGNARLRGVNFDANASGNSGTIQFYFNDAPLSPGAVLQQMYDIGQIEVQRGPQGTLRGRASPSGSITITTRKPDLNQFGGFIDWTGNDIGTLNFKGGLNLPIIEGVAGIRVSGVWNEDDADRVRPLSGGPSPWSRTKSTRIVGTIEPTDWLKLEGTYQYMDRDARTYDQAISFSEANPDATPSPVLITAKDRLSIQEQPRIINQRFDIFNWRSELAFAGQRLIYQGMYTKQKFHSTDNVDDGNFFIGRDVNQVTDTVAKETSHEIRLQNEERVFDMFDYVIGFFDDRLNPPTHLTSPTIVRLPAALGGRIASVVQTEIDRTGKSHEQSFFGNLTAHFGEATELSGGLRQIKYKSNNYLAVNGNTIAADSQDTDKLIYSASIKHNFTPDFLVYAATGSSFRPGINVVGDFNIAPSALERSFLDLPPETSKSYELGFKSTLMGGRMRFNVTAYHQKYKNFPYRVPNNGVYYVNTVAVRNAAGQVTGTAQQVGSFNFVGAVPVEVNGVESELGFDITRSWNVNLTGSYSLGKIKNGTIPCNDLNGDGIPDPVGNAPSLAELQAAVGADNLSACAVNQRAAFLPPITATLQSEFHTSISGKTDGFIRGLVNYNGKSKGDPGNNYDDVSAYALVNLYAGIRDPDGGWEISLFAKNLFDTTKVLTRTTPLFTGYQQITGFTATGATTAAATYTSTYTGATVTPPREFGVNLRFAFGSR
;
A
#
# COMPACT_ATOMS: atom_id res chain seq x y z
N MET A 1 -1.50 17.88 35.30
CA MET A 1 -0.49 18.91 35.52
C MET A 1 0.88 18.27 35.39
N ASN A 2 1.52 18.44 34.24
CA ASN A 2 2.94 18.28 33.92
C ASN A 2 3.09 18.02 32.42
N ARG A 3 2.81 19.02 31.60
CA ARG A 3 3.10 19.02 30.15
C ARG A 3 3.79 20.31 29.67
N MET A 4 4.38 21.09 30.57
CA MET A 4 4.89 22.42 30.22
C MET A 4 6.42 22.60 30.31
N SER A 5 7.21 21.54 30.53
CA SER A 5 8.65 21.68 30.78
C SER A 5 9.59 21.23 29.63
N ALA A 6 9.08 20.91 28.45
CA ALA A 6 9.93 20.44 27.33
C ALA A 6 10.16 21.47 26.21
N TYR A 7 9.60 22.67 26.31
CA TYR A 7 9.62 23.64 25.20
C TYR A 7 10.77 24.66 25.21
N TYR A 8 11.66 24.63 26.19
CA TYR A 8 12.68 25.67 26.33
C TYR A 8 14.11 25.33 25.86
N LEU A 9 14.35 24.16 25.28
CA LEU A 9 15.72 23.74 24.88
C LEU A 9 16.01 23.71 23.36
N ILE A 10 15.07 24.06 22.51
CA ILE A 10 15.28 24.10 21.05
C ILE A 10 15.43 25.55 20.52
N GLY A 11 15.15 26.56 21.33
CA GLY A 11 15.18 27.97 20.93
C GLY A 11 16.55 28.63 20.90
N ALA A 12 17.61 27.99 21.35
CA ALA A 12 18.91 28.68 21.60
C ALA A 12 20.01 28.38 20.58
N SER A 13 19.79 27.58 19.55
CA SER A 13 20.85 27.19 18.60
C SER A 13 20.75 27.82 17.20
N VAL A 14 19.78 28.70 16.93
CA VAL A 14 19.58 29.32 15.60
C VAL A 14 20.08 30.78 15.51
N ALA A 15 20.57 31.36 16.59
CA ALA A 15 20.91 32.80 16.66
C ALA A 15 22.38 33.16 16.38
N ALA A 16 23.19 32.27 15.80
CA ALA A 16 24.61 32.54 15.59
C ALA A 16 25.11 32.37 14.13
N LEU A 17 24.30 32.71 13.15
CA LEU A 17 24.72 32.72 11.73
C LEU A 17 24.20 34.00 11.05
N THR A 18 24.71 35.17 11.47
CA THR A 18 24.57 36.38 10.69
C THR A 18 25.94 37.00 10.45
N ILE A 19 26.10 37.46 9.21
CA ILE A 19 27.12 38.37 8.68
C ILE A 19 28.38 37.72 8.11
N ALA A 20 28.28 37.32 6.84
CA ALA A 20 29.33 37.51 5.87
C ALA A 20 28.71 38.12 4.61
N THR A 21 29.13 39.33 4.28
CA THR A 21 28.72 40.05 3.06
C THR A 21 29.30 39.38 1.82
N PRO A 22 28.50 39.13 0.76
CA PRO A 22 29.03 38.59 -0.47
C PRO A 22 29.76 39.66 -1.28
N VAL A 23 30.96 39.36 -1.67
CA VAL A 23 31.68 40.07 -2.73
C VAL A 23 31.02 39.69 -4.06
N LEU A 24 30.52 40.69 -4.78
CA LEU A 24 29.95 40.55 -6.12
C LEU A 24 31.07 40.17 -7.11
N ALA A 25 31.11 38.90 -7.53
CA ALA A 25 31.79 38.50 -8.76
C ALA A 25 30.79 38.65 -9.92
N GLN A 26 31.15 39.40 -10.94
CA GLN A 26 30.37 39.52 -12.19
C GLN A 26 30.31 38.18 -12.89
N ALA A 27 29.08 37.70 -13.09
CA ALA A 27 28.81 36.52 -13.92
C ALA A 27 28.99 36.87 -15.41
N PRO A 28 29.43 35.89 -16.24
CA PRO A 28 29.40 36.01 -17.69
C PRO A 28 27.96 36.15 -18.20
N GLU A 29 27.76 37.00 -19.21
CA GLU A 29 26.46 37.16 -19.88
C GLU A 29 25.99 35.82 -20.46
N GLU A 30 24.98 35.26 -19.85
CA GLU A 30 24.20 34.14 -20.38
C GLU A 30 23.37 34.67 -21.55
N GLN A 31 23.57 34.07 -22.74
CA GLN A 31 22.79 34.36 -23.92
C GLN A 31 21.31 34.21 -23.61
N ALA A 32 20.57 35.32 -23.72
CA ALA A 32 19.12 35.32 -23.61
C ALA A 32 18.50 34.25 -24.52
N ALA A 33 17.97 33.23 -23.90
CA ALA A 33 17.10 32.29 -24.60
C ALA A 33 15.91 33.08 -25.15
N THR A 34 15.74 33.08 -26.45
CA THR A 34 14.58 33.62 -27.13
C THR A 34 13.33 33.03 -26.51
N SER A 35 12.52 33.90 -25.91
CA SER A 35 11.22 33.54 -25.36
C SER A 35 10.34 33.00 -26.49
N ASN A 36 10.26 31.69 -26.59
CA ASN A 36 9.25 31.01 -27.38
C ASN A 36 7.89 31.31 -26.73
N THR A 37 7.02 31.98 -27.44
CA THR A 37 5.67 32.35 -27.00
C THR A 37 4.69 31.17 -27.02
N GLY A 38 5.19 29.94 -26.94
CA GLY A 38 4.40 28.70 -26.82
C GLY A 38 4.03 28.38 -25.37
N PHE A 39 2.91 27.74 -25.14
CA PHE A 39 2.65 27.03 -23.89
C PHE A 39 3.67 25.88 -23.81
N ASP A 40 4.63 25.96 -22.91
CA ASP A 40 5.53 24.85 -22.64
C ASP A 40 4.72 23.76 -21.89
N ALA A 41 4.28 22.75 -22.64
CA ALA A 41 3.75 21.55 -22.01
C ALA A 41 4.85 20.99 -21.09
N GLN A 42 4.60 20.98 -19.81
CA GLN A 42 5.58 20.47 -18.82
C GLN A 42 5.97 19.05 -19.20
N ILE A 43 7.21 18.84 -19.64
CA ILE A 43 7.76 17.52 -19.96
C ILE A 43 7.90 16.76 -18.65
N ILE A 44 7.23 15.61 -18.54
CA ILE A 44 7.32 14.73 -17.39
C ILE A 44 8.15 13.52 -17.77
N ILE A 45 9.38 13.47 -17.26
CA ILE A 45 10.27 12.32 -17.49
C ILE A 45 9.91 11.20 -16.53
N VAL A 46 9.77 10.00 -17.05
CA VAL A 46 9.51 8.76 -16.28
C VAL A 46 10.55 7.70 -16.65
N GLU A 47 10.84 6.79 -15.70
CA GLU A 47 11.80 5.70 -15.89
C GLU A 47 11.10 4.34 -16.09
N ALA A 48 9.90 4.36 -16.66
CA ALA A 48 9.05 3.18 -16.84
C ALA A 48 9.76 2.00 -17.53
N ARG A 49 10.64 2.27 -18.51
CA ARG A 49 11.40 1.28 -19.27
C ARG A 49 12.89 1.25 -18.94
N ARG A 50 13.29 1.67 -17.74
CA ARG A 50 14.70 1.78 -17.28
C ARG A 50 15.51 2.85 -18.01
N ARG A 51 14.83 3.76 -18.69
CA ARG A 51 15.38 4.95 -19.35
C ARG A 51 14.50 6.13 -19.02
N GLY A 52 15.10 7.32 -18.92
CA GLY A 52 14.36 8.57 -18.79
C GLY A 52 13.69 8.89 -20.12
N GLU A 53 12.36 8.86 -20.17
CA GLU A 53 11.55 9.11 -21.37
C GLU A 53 10.41 10.05 -21.03
N ASP A 54 9.99 10.86 -22.01
CA ASP A 54 8.75 11.66 -21.83
C ASP A 54 7.58 10.68 -21.63
N ILE A 55 6.74 10.98 -20.64
CA ILE A 55 5.53 10.20 -20.34
C ILE A 55 4.62 10.05 -21.58
N GLN A 56 4.64 11.03 -22.51
CA GLN A 56 3.89 10.98 -23.77
C GLN A 56 4.46 9.96 -24.75
N ASP A 57 5.74 9.62 -24.68
CA ASP A 57 6.40 8.67 -25.59
C ASP A 57 6.34 7.21 -25.11
N VAL A 58 5.99 6.98 -23.85
CA VAL A 58 5.95 5.63 -23.28
C VAL A 58 4.70 4.88 -23.72
N PRO A 59 4.81 3.69 -24.38
CA PRO A 59 3.66 2.88 -24.81
C PRO A 59 3.05 2.08 -23.64
N ALA A 60 2.67 2.76 -22.58
CA ALA A 60 2.04 2.19 -21.38
C ALA A 60 1.28 3.28 -20.60
N VAL A 61 0.42 2.84 -19.69
CA VAL A 61 -0.24 3.74 -18.73
C VAL A 61 0.68 3.98 -17.56
N VAL A 62 1.16 5.19 -17.41
CA VAL A 62 1.98 5.68 -16.31
C VAL A 62 1.34 6.94 -15.76
N ASN A 63 1.06 6.99 -14.46
CA ASN A 63 0.71 8.22 -13.78
C ASN A 63 1.93 8.70 -12.99
N ALA A 64 2.39 9.90 -13.25
CA ALA A 64 3.49 10.52 -12.52
C ALA A 64 2.95 11.59 -11.57
N VAL A 65 3.25 11.45 -10.28
CA VAL A 65 2.97 12.47 -9.27
C VAL A 65 4.29 13.18 -9.00
N THR A 66 4.38 14.42 -9.45
CA THR A 66 5.59 15.24 -9.35
C THR A 66 5.77 15.80 -7.93
N GLU A 67 6.99 16.20 -7.60
CA GLU A 67 7.29 16.93 -6.36
C GLU A 67 6.38 18.14 -6.17
N GLN A 68 6.15 18.90 -7.25
CA GLN A 68 5.28 20.07 -7.22
C GLN A 68 3.84 19.71 -6.85
N ALA A 69 3.29 18.62 -7.41
CA ALA A 69 1.95 18.15 -7.06
C ALA A 69 1.87 17.70 -5.59
N ILE A 70 2.90 17.00 -5.10
CA ILE A 70 3.00 16.57 -3.69
C ILE A 70 3.00 17.79 -2.76
N GLY A 71 3.80 18.81 -3.08
CA GLY A 71 3.88 20.06 -2.30
C GLY A 71 2.59 20.88 -2.37
N ASN A 72 2.09 21.13 -3.59
CA ASN A 72 0.92 21.96 -3.84
C ASN A 72 -0.36 21.44 -3.18
N LEU A 73 -0.52 20.11 -3.08
CA LEU A 73 -1.68 19.46 -2.49
C LEU A 73 -1.44 19.03 -1.04
N ASN A 74 -0.30 19.45 -0.46
CA ASN A 74 0.08 19.10 0.90
C ASN A 74 -0.13 17.60 1.19
N ILE A 75 0.46 16.75 0.32
CA ILE A 75 0.46 15.30 0.49
C ILE A 75 1.45 14.96 1.59
N ARG A 76 0.96 14.42 2.70
CA ARG A 76 1.75 14.10 3.90
C ARG A 76 2.03 12.63 4.04
N THR A 77 1.08 11.80 3.65
CA THR A 77 1.17 10.34 3.71
C THR A 77 1.06 9.72 2.32
N PHE A 78 1.61 8.54 2.16
CA PHE A 78 1.50 7.84 0.89
C PHE A 78 0.05 7.45 0.55
N ASN A 79 -0.79 7.21 1.55
CA ASN A 79 -2.21 6.92 1.31
C ASN A 79 -2.94 8.08 0.59
N GLU A 80 -2.47 9.31 0.75
CA GLU A 80 -3.05 10.47 0.05
C GLU A 80 -2.71 10.47 -1.46
N VAL A 81 -1.68 9.72 -1.90
CA VAL A 81 -1.30 9.58 -3.32
C VAL A 81 -2.41 8.91 -4.14
N GLN A 82 -3.22 8.04 -3.52
CA GLN A 82 -4.38 7.43 -4.20
C GLN A 82 -5.34 8.47 -4.79
N ALA A 83 -5.42 9.65 -4.17
CA ALA A 83 -6.23 10.75 -4.66
C ALA A 83 -5.77 11.28 -6.04
N LEU A 84 -4.54 11.01 -6.46
CA LEU A 84 -3.92 11.46 -7.70
C LEU A 84 -3.84 10.36 -8.77
N ALA A 85 -4.17 9.12 -8.41
CA ALA A 85 -4.09 7.95 -9.29
C ALA A 85 -5.42 7.17 -9.29
N PRO A 86 -6.44 7.56 -10.09
CA PRO A 86 -7.75 6.93 -10.11
C PRO A 86 -7.67 5.41 -10.29
N GLY A 87 -8.50 4.66 -9.55
CA GLY A 87 -8.48 3.21 -9.53
C GLY A 87 -7.36 2.59 -8.68
N LEU A 88 -6.45 3.40 -8.12
CA LEU A 88 -5.55 2.99 -7.05
C LEU A 88 -6.27 3.18 -5.71
N GLU A 89 -6.28 2.15 -4.88
CA GLU A 89 -6.69 2.23 -3.49
C GLU A 89 -5.55 1.72 -2.60
N LEU A 90 -5.24 2.51 -1.59
CA LEU A 90 -4.20 2.22 -0.61
C LEU A 90 -4.85 2.18 0.76
N THR A 91 -4.70 1.09 1.47
CA THR A 91 -5.22 0.93 2.83
C THR A 91 -4.12 0.41 3.75
N ASN A 92 -4.02 0.97 4.93
CA ASN A 92 -3.17 0.41 5.98
C ASN A 92 -3.87 -0.81 6.58
N ASN A 93 -3.09 -1.86 6.85
CA ASN A 93 -3.63 -2.99 7.59
C ASN A 93 -3.93 -2.58 9.03
N ALA A 94 -5.05 -3.08 9.56
CA ALA A 94 -5.50 -2.78 10.92
C ALA A 94 -4.44 -3.14 11.97
N ASN A 95 -3.68 -4.22 11.75
CA ASN A 95 -2.60 -4.63 12.65
C ASN A 95 -1.32 -3.77 12.54
N GLY A 96 -1.31 -2.73 11.71
CA GLY A 96 -0.15 -1.84 11.53
C GLY A 96 1.01 -2.44 10.72
N ILE A 97 0.90 -3.67 10.23
CA ILE A 97 1.91 -4.33 9.41
C ILE A 97 1.56 -4.13 7.93
N GLY A 98 2.27 -3.24 7.26
CA GLY A 98 2.13 -3.02 5.83
C GLY A 98 0.83 -2.33 5.43
N GLY A 99 0.60 -2.26 4.15
CA GLY A 99 -0.60 -1.73 3.52
C GLY A 99 -1.07 -2.64 2.40
N ASN A 100 -2.34 -2.58 2.08
CA ASN A 100 -2.91 -3.19 0.89
C ASN A 100 -2.95 -2.15 -0.22
N ALA A 101 -2.55 -2.55 -1.42
CA ALA A 101 -2.71 -1.76 -2.62
C ALA A 101 -3.60 -2.52 -3.60
N ARG A 102 -4.59 -1.83 -4.16
CA ARG A 102 -5.55 -2.36 -5.12
C ARG A 102 -5.49 -1.54 -6.38
N LEU A 103 -5.44 -2.20 -7.52
CA LEU A 103 -5.37 -1.55 -8.82
C LEU A 103 -6.04 -2.41 -9.88
N ARG A 104 -6.74 -1.78 -10.86
CA ARG A 104 -7.42 -2.48 -11.96
C ARG A 104 -8.41 -3.55 -11.49
N GLY A 105 -9.19 -3.27 -10.44
CA GLY A 105 -10.32 -4.11 -10.02
C GLY A 105 -9.96 -5.48 -9.44
N VAL A 106 -8.71 -5.66 -8.98
CA VAL A 106 -8.28 -6.83 -8.23
C VAL A 106 -7.63 -6.42 -6.91
N ASN A 107 -7.81 -7.26 -5.91
CA ASN A 107 -7.28 -7.06 -4.58
C ASN A 107 -6.55 -8.32 -4.12
N PHE A 108 -5.51 -8.12 -3.34
CA PHE A 108 -4.88 -9.18 -2.58
C PHE A 108 -4.78 -8.74 -1.11
N ASP A 109 -5.20 -9.61 -0.21
CA ASP A 109 -5.04 -9.37 1.21
C ASP A 109 -3.64 -9.82 1.65
N ALA A 110 -2.81 -8.87 2.08
CA ALA A 110 -1.46 -9.15 2.56
C ALA A 110 -1.42 -9.94 3.88
N ASN A 111 -2.56 -10.06 4.59
CA ASN A 111 -2.69 -10.92 5.76
C ASN A 111 -2.86 -12.40 5.40
N ALA A 112 -3.25 -12.72 4.18
CA ALA A 112 -3.12 -14.07 3.68
C ALA A 112 -1.62 -14.35 3.51
N SER A 113 -1.10 -15.34 4.22
CA SER A 113 0.30 -15.71 4.28
C SER A 113 0.96 -15.80 2.89
N GLY A 114 1.69 -14.78 2.50
CA GLY A 114 2.38 -14.70 1.21
C GLY A 114 2.80 -13.27 0.95
N ASN A 115 4.10 -13.04 0.85
CA ASN A 115 4.71 -11.71 0.78
C ASN A 115 4.56 -10.99 -0.57
N SER A 116 3.69 -11.47 -1.48
CA SER A 116 3.57 -10.95 -2.84
C SER A 116 2.23 -10.28 -3.07
N GLY A 117 2.18 -8.95 -3.03
CA GLY A 117 1.01 -8.18 -3.45
C GLY A 117 0.75 -8.26 -4.95
N THR A 118 -0.42 -7.78 -5.40
CA THR A 118 -0.69 -7.57 -6.84
C THR A 118 0.08 -6.38 -7.40
N ILE A 119 0.57 -5.50 -6.54
CA ILE A 119 1.36 -4.31 -6.88
C ILE A 119 2.70 -4.40 -6.14
N GLN A 120 3.78 -4.12 -6.85
CA GLN A 120 5.12 -4.05 -6.29
C GLN A 120 5.51 -2.60 -6.02
N PHE A 121 6.12 -2.36 -4.85
CA PHE A 121 6.67 -1.06 -4.48
C PHE A 121 8.17 -1.03 -4.71
N TYR A 122 8.65 0.13 -5.17
CA TYR A 122 10.07 0.41 -5.38
C TYR A 122 10.45 1.72 -4.71
N PHE A 123 11.64 1.75 -4.16
CA PHE A 123 12.29 2.93 -3.61
C PHE A 123 13.63 3.12 -4.30
N ASN A 124 13.80 4.21 -5.04
CA ASN A 124 14.96 4.43 -5.90
C ASN A 124 15.30 3.18 -6.75
N ASP A 125 14.29 2.64 -7.44
CA ASP A 125 14.38 1.45 -8.32
C ASP A 125 14.61 0.09 -7.63
N ALA A 126 14.85 0.03 -6.33
CA ALA A 126 14.98 -1.23 -5.60
C ALA A 126 13.65 -1.64 -4.95
N PRO A 127 13.29 -2.95 -4.92
CA PRO A 127 12.04 -3.39 -4.32
C PRO A 127 12.02 -3.10 -2.83
N LEU A 128 10.90 -2.60 -2.33
CA LEU A 128 10.70 -2.25 -0.94
C LEU A 128 9.37 -2.80 -0.43
N SER A 129 9.37 -3.33 0.79
CA SER A 129 8.14 -3.76 1.46
C SER A 129 7.16 -2.59 1.64
N PRO A 130 5.86 -2.77 1.34
CA PRO A 130 4.84 -1.73 1.50
C PRO A 130 4.84 -1.07 2.87
N GLY A 131 5.10 -1.83 3.93
CA GLY A 131 5.09 -1.33 5.30
C GLY A 131 6.11 -0.22 5.58
N ALA A 132 7.21 -0.19 4.83
CA ALA A 132 8.26 0.80 5.01
C ALA A 132 7.93 2.15 4.37
N VAL A 133 7.21 2.14 3.23
CA VAL A 133 7.03 3.32 2.37
C VAL A 133 5.88 4.20 2.81
N LEU A 134 4.87 3.61 3.44
CA LEU A 134 3.52 4.18 3.45
C LEU A 134 3.29 5.24 4.53
N GLN A 135 4.27 5.53 5.39
CA GLN A 135 3.99 6.31 6.60
C GLN A 135 4.11 7.82 6.41
N GLN A 136 5.14 8.30 5.73
CA GLN A 136 5.36 9.75 5.58
C GLN A 136 6.03 10.09 4.26
N MET A 137 5.55 11.18 3.65
CA MET A 137 6.05 11.73 2.40
C MET A 137 6.85 13.01 2.67
N TYR A 138 8.15 12.95 2.44
CA TYR A 138 9.01 14.13 2.53
C TYR A 138 10.18 13.99 1.56
N ASP A 139 10.56 15.09 0.95
CA ASP A 139 11.71 15.19 0.05
C ASP A 139 11.68 14.12 -1.05
N ILE A 140 10.51 13.96 -1.69
CA ILE A 140 10.27 13.05 -2.79
C ILE A 140 10.39 13.83 -4.11
N GLY A 141 11.15 13.28 -5.05
CA GLY A 141 11.25 13.85 -6.39
C GLY A 141 10.05 13.49 -7.25
N GLN A 142 9.68 12.20 -7.26
CA GLN A 142 8.57 11.71 -8.11
C GLN A 142 8.00 10.40 -7.58
N ILE A 143 6.71 10.18 -7.88
CA ILE A 143 6.07 8.88 -7.71
C ILE A 143 5.50 8.46 -9.05
N GLU A 144 5.91 7.28 -9.53
CA GLU A 144 5.37 6.69 -10.75
C GLU A 144 4.46 5.51 -10.41
N VAL A 145 3.22 5.54 -10.88
CA VAL A 145 2.26 4.43 -10.82
C VAL A 145 2.14 3.83 -12.21
N GLN A 146 2.80 2.70 -12.42
CA GLN A 146 2.74 1.92 -13.65
C GLN A 146 1.65 0.88 -13.54
N ARG A 147 0.80 0.77 -14.55
CA ARG A 147 -0.37 -0.11 -14.55
C ARG A 147 -0.17 -1.30 -15.49
N GLY A 148 -0.86 -2.41 -15.17
CA GLY A 148 -0.73 -3.66 -15.91
C GLY A 148 0.43 -4.54 -15.42
N PRO A 149 0.60 -5.74 -16.00
CA PRO A 149 1.63 -6.68 -15.60
C PRO A 149 3.03 -6.08 -15.69
N GLN A 150 3.74 -6.08 -14.59
CA GLN A 150 5.11 -5.60 -14.48
C GLN A 150 6.05 -6.75 -14.06
N GLY A 151 7.33 -6.55 -14.24
CA GLY A 151 8.36 -7.47 -13.76
C GLY A 151 9.33 -8.00 -14.82
N THR A 152 9.12 -7.72 -16.12
CA THR A 152 10.12 -8.10 -17.14
C THR A 152 11.41 -7.29 -17.03
N LEU A 153 11.32 -6.02 -16.62
CA LEU A 153 12.46 -5.10 -16.53
C LEU A 153 12.80 -4.66 -15.11
N ARG A 154 11.89 -4.83 -14.15
CA ARG A 154 12.08 -4.34 -12.77
C ARG A 154 11.87 -5.44 -11.76
N GLY A 155 12.77 -5.51 -10.78
CA GLY A 155 12.64 -6.21 -9.50
C GLY A 155 11.73 -7.44 -9.50
N ARG A 156 10.79 -7.50 -8.61
CA ARG A 156 9.81 -8.60 -8.53
C ARG A 156 8.68 -8.46 -9.54
N ALA A 157 8.19 -9.58 -10.04
CA ALA A 157 7.01 -9.62 -10.88
C ALA A 157 5.74 -9.17 -10.11
N SER A 158 4.89 -8.37 -10.75
CA SER A 158 3.61 -7.93 -10.18
C SER A 158 2.51 -7.88 -11.23
N PRO A 159 1.37 -8.52 -10.97
CA PRO A 159 0.31 -8.69 -11.96
C PRO A 159 -0.47 -7.43 -12.29
N SER A 160 -0.66 -6.51 -11.33
CA SER A 160 -1.53 -5.33 -11.52
C SER A 160 -0.77 -4.05 -11.79
N GLY A 161 0.49 -3.98 -11.39
CA GLY A 161 1.29 -2.78 -11.60
C GLY A 161 2.43 -2.60 -10.60
N SER A 162 3.11 -1.48 -10.70
CA SER A 162 4.16 -1.09 -9.77
C SER A 162 4.06 0.38 -9.39
N ILE A 163 4.56 0.69 -8.21
CA ILE A 163 4.67 2.05 -7.70
C ILE A 163 6.13 2.31 -7.35
N THR A 164 6.74 3.28 -8.03
CA THR A 164 8.13 3.67 -7.80
C THR A 164 8.17 5.03 -7.13
N ILE A 165 8.88 5.12 -6.01
CA ILE A 165 9.13 6.35 -5.29
C ILE A 165 10.60 6.71 -5.48
N THR A 166 10.85 7.84 -6.12
CA THR A 166 12.20 8.38 -6.33
C THR A 166 12.42 9.56 -5.40
N THR A 167 13.47 9.51 -4.60
CA THR A 167 13.85 10.59 -3.70
C THR A 167 14.57 11.69 -4.44
N ARG A 168 14.56 12.91 -3.90
CA ARG A 168 15.40 13.98 -4.44
C ARG A 168 16.87 13.65 -4.23
N LYS A 169 17.65 13.94 -5.26
CA LYS A 169 19.12 13.77 -5.27
C LYS A 169 19.80 15.08 -4.89
N PRO A 170 21.05 15.05 -4.39
CA PRO A 170 21.85 16.25 -4.21
C PRO A 170 22.05 16.97 -5.54
N ASP A 171 21.90 18.28 -5.53
CA ASP A 171 22.45 19.16 -6.56
C ASP A 171 23.94 19.36 -6.26
N LEU A 172 24.81 19.05 -7.22
CA LEU A 172 26.25 19.09 -7.03
C LEU A 172 26.84 20.51 -7.15
N ASN A 173 26.04 21.48 -7.65
CA ASN A 173 26.50 22.83 -7.95
C ASN A 173 25.94 23.89 -6.99
N GLN A 174 24.73 23.67 -6.44
CA GLN A 174 24.04 24.72 -5.70
C GLN A 174 23.72 24.29 -4.27
N PHE A 175 24.08 25.17 -3.31
CA PHE A 175 23.56 25.08 -1.95
C PHE A 175 22.09 25.48 -1.94
N GLY A 176 21.28 24.80 -1.13
CA GLY A 176 19.87 25.15 -1.02
C GLY A 176 19.10 24.24 -0.10
N GLY A 177 17.80 24.46 -0.01
CA GLY A 177 16.96 23.64 0.83
C GLY A 177 15.55 24.17 0.97
N PHE A 178 14.77 23.51 1.81
CA PHE A 178 13.40 23.91 2.11
C PHE A 178 13.02 23.56 3.55
N ILE A 179 12.01 24.26 4.04
CA ILE A 179 11.28 23.97 5.27
C ILE A 179 9.80 24.05 4.94
N ASP A 180 9.03 23.10 5.45
CA ASP A 180 7.59 23.01 5.24
C ASP A 180 6.94 22.66 6.57
N TRP A 181 5.97 23.46 6.99
CA TRP A 181 5.21 23.28 8.21
C TRP A 181 3.71 23.21 7.90
N THR A 182 3.03 22.23 8.50
CA THR A 182 1.57 22.09 8.42
C THR A 182 0.99 21.94 9.82
N GLY A 183 -0.03 22.75 10.11
CA GLY A 183 -0.88 22.59 11.29
C GLY A 183 -2.35 22.58 10.91
N ASN A 184 -3.18 21.81 11.63
CA ASN A 184 -4.61 21.70 11.37
C ASN A 184 -5.47 21.59 12.63
N ASP A 185 -6.78 21.68 12.45
CA ASP A 185 -7.79 21.62 13.51
C ASP A 185 -8.01 20.21 14.09
N ILE A 186 -7.46 19.17 13.45
CA ILE A 186 -7.56 17.79 13.90
C ILE A 186 -6.31 17.26 14.61
N GLY A 187 -5.48 18.17 15.12
CA GLY A 187 -4.34 17.83 15.95
C GLY A 187 -3.06 17.47 15.20
N THR A 188 -3.00 17.69 13.88
CA THR A 188 -1.76 17.44 13.12
C THR A 188 -0.77 18.56 13.31
N LEU A 189 0.48 18.19 13.63
CA LEU A 189 1.67 18.99 13.54
C LEU A 189 2.68 18.27 12.67
N ASN A 190 2.89 18.75 11.44
CA ASN A 190 3.86 18.19 10.52
C ASN A 190 4.95 19.21 10.21
N PHE A 191 6.19 18.82 10.40
CA PHE A 191 7.37 19.62 10.07
C PHE A 191 8.31 18.78 9.22
N LYS A 192 8.62 19.23 8.02
CA LYS A 192 9.57 18.55 7.12
C LYS A 192 10.53 19.55 6.50
N GLY A 193 11.72 19.09 6.17
CA GLY A 193 12.74 19.95 5.55
C GLY A 193 13.84 19.14 4.89
N GLY A 194 14.59 19.82 4.06
CA GLY A 194 15.75 19.26 3.37
C GLY A 194 16.81 20.31 3.13
N LEU A 195 18.07 19.93 3.23
CA LEU A 195 19.23 20.75 2.99
C LEU A 195 20.15 20.08 1.98
N ASN A 196 20.50 20.79 0.94
CA ASN A 196 21.43 20.38 -0.10
C ASN A 196 22.79 21.02 0.09
N LEU A 197 23.84 20.22 0.15
CA LEU A 197 25.23 20.62 0.39
C LEU A 197 26.12 20.10 -0.74
N PRO A 198 26.52 20.94 -1.71
CA PRO A 198 27.63 20.62 -2.60
C PRO A 198 28.91 20.58 -1.78
N ILE A 199 29.57 19.43 -1.70
CA ILE A 199 30.81 19.26 -0.94
C ILE A 199 32.00 19.56 -1.83
N ILE A 200 31.98 19.12 -3.07
CA ILE A 200 32.90 19.43 -4.15
C ILE A 200 32.05 19.78 -5.35
N GLU A 201 32.09 21.04 -5.76
CA GLU A 201 31.28 21.56 -6.86
C GLU A 201 31.41 20.72 -8.13
N GLY A 202 30.28 20.30 -8.70
CA GLY A 202 30.18 19.43 -9.87
C GLY A 202 30.61 17.99 -9.66
N VAL A 203 31.12 17.59 -8.46
CA VAL A 203 31.70 16.26 -8.23
C VAL A 203 30.99 15.51 -7.10
N ALA A 204 30.76 16.14 -5.97
CA ALA A 204 30.19 15.46 -4.80
C ALA A 204 29.24 16.35 -4.02
N GLY A 205 28.09 15.78 -3.66
CA GLY A 205 27.10 16.46 -2.86
C GLY A 205 26.39 15.54 -1.90
N ILE A 206 25.84 16.13 -0.84
CA ILE A 206 25.02 15.43 0.16
C ILE A 206 23.71 16.21 0.32
N ARG A 207 22.60 15.46 0.37
CA ARG A 207 21.30 15.99 0.73
C ARG A 207 20.83 15.33 2.01
N VAL A 208 20.49 16.14 3.01
CA VAL A 208 19.95 15.69 4.30
C VAL A 208 18.52 16.18 4.40
N SER A 209 17.60 15.30 4.67
CA SER A 209 16.18 15.65 4.84
C SER A 209 15.55 14.91 6.00
N GLY A 210 14.46 15.47 6.53
CA GLY A 210 13.78 14.87 7.65
C GLY A 210 12.33 15.29 7.77
N VAL A 211 11.58 14.54 8.58
CA VAL A 211 10.20 14.81 8.93
C VAL A 211 9.94 14.49 10.40
N TRP A 212 9.16 15.33 11.03
CA TRP A 212 8.50 15.06 12.29
C TRP A 212 7.00 15.29 12.09
N ASN A 213 6.22 14.23 12.29
CA ASN A 213 4.77 14.28 12.21
C ASN A 213 4.18 13.79 13.53
N GLU A 214 3.24 14.54 14.06
CA GLU A 214 2.40 14.15 15.21
C GLU A 214 0.95 14.47 14.87
N ASP A 215 0.05 13.54 15.15
CA ASP A 215 -1.38 13.70 14.90
C ASP A 215 -2.22 12.87 15.88
N ASP A 216 -3.51 13.15 15.93
CA ASP A 216 -4.49 12.41 16.72
C ASP A 216 -4.92 11.08 16.05
N ALA A 217 -4.08 10.49 15.19
CA ALA A 217 -4.37 9.30 14.40
C ALA A 217 -5.71 9.44 13.65
N ASP A 218 -6.55 8.41 13.67
CA ASP A 218 -7.88 8.45 13.02
C ASP A 218 -8.96 9.16 13.86
N ARG A 219 -8.59 9.73 15.01
CA ARG A 219 -9.50 10.35 15.99
C ARG A 219 -10.56 9.41 16.54
N VAL A 220 -10.38 8.11 16.39
CA VAL A 220 -11.29 7.12 16.99
C VAL A 220 -11.01 7.05 18.48
N ARG A 221 -12.00 7.38 19.30
CA ARG A 221 -11.90 7.44 20.76
C ARG A 221 -12.64 6.27 21.40
N PRO A 222 -12.15 5.75 22.52
CA PRO A 222 -12.88 4.73 23.25
C PRO A 222 -14.14 5.32 23.89
N LEU A 223 -15.27 4.60 23.76
CA LEU A 223 -16.55 4.97 24.40
C LEU A 223 -16.43 5.03 25.92
N SER A 224 -15.58 4.20 26.49
CA SER A 224 -15.31 4.12 27.95
C SER A 224 -14.54 5.32 28.53
N GLY A 225 -14.02 6.25 27.67
CA GLY A 225 -13.22 7.39 28.11
C GLY A 225 -11.75 7.05 28.41
N GLY A 226 -11.22 6.04 27.78
CA GLY A 226 -9.79 5.64 27.87
C GLY A 226 -8.82 6.66 27.25
N PRO A 227 -7.51 6.31 27.13
CA PRO A 227 -6.47 7.21 26.63
C PRO A 227 -6.75 7.66 25.19
N SER A 228 -6.51 8.92 24.87
CA SER A 228 -6.70 9.46 23.50
C SER A 228 -5.81 8.79 22.47
N PRO A 229 -6.29 8.58 21.24
CA PRO A 229 -5.45 8.13 20.13
C PRO A 229 -4.37 9.15 19.79
N TRP A 230 -3.26 8.72 19.24
CA TRP A 230 -2.19 9.57 18.71
C TRP A 230 -1.26 8.75 17.82
N SER A 231 -0.56 9.43 16.91
CA SER A 231 0.50 8.85 16.10
C SER A 231 1.66 9.83 16.00
N ARG A 232 2.89 9.34 16.08
CA ARG A 232 4.11 10.12 15.89
C ARG A 232 5.05 9.39 14.98
N THR A 233 5.54 10.08 13.95
CA THR A 233 6.55 9.57 13.03
C THR A 233 7.73 10.54 12.96
N LYS A 234 8.93 10.00 13.10
CA LYS A 234 10.20 10.71 12.90
C LYS A 234 10.99 9.96 11.83
N SER A 235 11.51 10.69 10.87
CA SER A 235 12.36 10.08 9.85
C SER A 235 13.46 11.05 9.42
N THR A 236 14.62 10.49 9.10
CA THR A 236 15.76 11.22 8.54
C THR A 236 16.29 10.45 7.35
N ARG A 237 16.64 11.15 6.29
CA ARG A 237 17.26 10.61 5.07
C ARG A 237 18.50 11.37 4.72
N ILE A 238 19.55 10.65 4.36
CA ILE A 238 20.80 11.18 3.83
C ILE A 238 21.02 10.55 2.47
N VAL A 239 21.18 11.38 1.46
CA VAL A 239 21.50 10.97 0.09
C VAL A 239 22.87 11.55 -0.26
N GLY A 240 23.79 10.74 -0.71
CA GLY A 240 25.09 11.14 -1.23
C GLY A 240 25.19 10.81 -2.71
N THR A 241 25.74 11.73 -3.49
CA THR A 241 26.07 11.52 -4.92
C THR A 241 27.52 11.92 -5.15
N ILE A 242 28.27 11.10 -5.88
CA ILE A 242 29.64 11.34 -6.26
C ILE A 242 29.78 11.03 -7.76
N GLU A 243 30.20 12.01 -8.53
CA GLU A 243 30.45 11.94 -9.98
C GLU A 243 31.87 12.43 -10.25
N PRO A 244 32.92 11.60 -9.95
CA PRO A 244 34.32 12.06 -10.04
C PRO A 244 34.78 12.20 -11.48
N THR A 245 34.06 11.59 -12.42
CA THR A 245 34.29 11.64 -13.88
C THR A 245 32.96 11.44 -14.60
N ASP A 246 32.89 11.79 -15.87
CA ASP A 246 31.67 11.65 -16.69
C ASP A 246 31.24 10.17 -16.89
N TRP A 247 32.14 9.24 -16.65
CA TRP A 247 31.88 7.80 -16.82
C TRP A 247 31.59 7.04 -15.51
N LEU A 248 31.72 7.69 -14.34
CA LEU A 248 31.45 7.03 -13.05
C LEU A 248 30.53 7.88 -12.18
N LYS A 249 29.38 7.29 -11.81
CA LYS A 249 28.43 7.87 -10.87
C LYS A 249 28.16 6.90 -9.73
N LEU A 250 28.23 7.38 -8.50
CA LEU A 250 27.97 6.62 -7.28
C LEU A 250 26.89 7.35 -6.48
N GLU A 251 25.86 6.63 -6.07
CA GLU A 251 24.78 7.14 -5.25
C GLU A 251 24.58 6.24 -4.02
N GLY A 252 24.34 6.83 -2.88
CA GLY A 252 24.01 6.12 -1.64
C GLY A 252 22.91 6.84 -0.88
N THR A 253 21.91 6.10 -0.40
CA THR A 253 20.83 6.61 0.42
C THR A 253 20.74 5.81 1.72
N TYR A 254 20.72 6.49 2.83
CA TYR A 254 20.33 5.92 4.13
C TYR A 254 19.08 6.62 4.63
N GLN A 255 18.08 5.86 5.03
CA GLN A 255 16.89 6.38 5.68
C GLN A 255 16.62 5.63 6.98
N TYR A 256 16.44 6.39 8.05
CA TYR A 256 15.91 5.93 9.33
C TYR A 256 14.49 6.43 9.51
N MET A 257 13.59 5.57 9.98
CA MET A 257 12.23 5.97 10.37
C MET A 257 11.81 5.26 11.65
N ASP A 258 11.19 6.01 12.54
CA ASP A 258 10.64 5.55 13.82
C ASP A 258 9.19 6.06 13.93
N ARG A 259 8.27 5.13 14.17
CA ARG A 259 6.85 5.43 14.32
C ARG A 259 6.30 4.77 15.55
N ASP A 260 5.66 5.57 16.37
CA ASP A 260 4.87 5.15 17.52
C ASP A 260 3.42 5.58 17.34
N ALA A 261 2.47 4.71 17.62
CA ALA A 261 1.05 5.04 17.53
C ALA A 261 0.23 4.32 18.59
N ARG A 262 -0.85 4.99 18.98
CA ARG A 262 -1.96 4.46 19.77
C ARG A 262 -3.23 4.67 18.98
N THR A 263 -3.88 3.59 18.59
CA THR A 263 -5.07 3.62 17.74
C THR A 263 -6.17 2.76 18.33
N TYR A 264 -7.39 2.99 17.85
CA TYR A 264 -8.55 2.16 18.16
C TYR A 264 -9.26 1.80 16.85
N ASP A 265 -9.89 0.64 16.81
CA ASP A 265 -10.74 0.27 15.69
C ASP A 265 -12.11 0.94 15.83
N GLN A 266 -12.54 1.63 14.77
CA GLN A 266 -13.84 2.28 14.76
C GLN A 266 -14.97 1.26 14.75
N ALA A 267 -15.91 1.42 15.67
CA ALA A 267 -17.14 0.64 15.72
C ALA A 267 -18.34 1.49 15.31
N ILE A 268 -19.34 0.82 14.74
CA ILE A 268 -20.68 1.39 14.49
C ILE A 268 -21.74 0.38 14.93
N SER A 269 -22.91 0.85 15.30
CA SER A 269 -24.03 -0.02 15.61
C SER A 269 -24.46 -0.82 14.39
N PHE A 270 -24.61 -2.14 14.52
CA PHE A 270 -25.01 -2.97 13.39
C PHE A 270 -26.41 -2.63 12.87
N SER A 271 -27.29 -2.15 13.76
CA SER A 271 -28.61 -1.64 13.42
C SER A 271 -28.63 -0.43 12.49
N GLU A 272 -27.52 0.32 12.35
CA GLU A 272 -27.38 1.38 11.34
C GLU A 272 -27.39 0.81 9.90
N ALA A 273 -26.93 -0.42 9.71
CA ALA A 273 -26.91 -1.09 8.42
C ALA A 273 -28.05 -2.10 8.25
N ASN A 274 -28.46 -2.74 9.34
CA ASN A 274 -29.55 -3.72 9.39
C ASN A 274 -30.59 -3.31 10.43
N PRO A 275 -31.68 -2.68 10.02
CA PRO A 275 -32.75 -2.23 10.93
C PRO A 275 -33.41 -3.36 11.75
N ASP A 276 -33.31 -4.60 11.29
CA ASP A 276 -33.85 -5.80 11.96
C ASP A 276 -32.89 -6.36 13.02
N ALA A 277 -31.65 -5.84 13.09
CA ALA A 277 -30.69 -6.28 14.09
C ALA A 277 -31.05 -5.78 15.48
N THR A 278 -30.59 -6.52 16.50
CA THR A 278 -30.75 -6.11 17.90
C THR A 278 -30.11 -4.74 18.11
N PRO A 279 -30.84 -3.76 18.67
CA PRO A 279 -30.32 -2.43 18.96
C PRO A 279 -29.10 -2.49 19.88
N SER A 280 -28.09 -1.65 19.60
CA SER A 280 -26.92 -1.50 20.46
C SER A 280 -27.27 -0.73 21.75
N PRO A 281 -26.61 -1.03 22.88
CA PRO A 281 -26.81 -0.29 24.15
C PRO A 281 -26.57 1.22 23.99
N VAL A 282 -25.62 1.61 23.16
CA VAL A 282 -25.35 2.99 22.75
C VAL A 282 -25.37 3.02 21.24
N LEU A 283 -26.17 3.89 20.63
CA LEU A 283 -26.16 4.06 19.19
C LEU A 283 -24.88 4.78 18.77
N ILE A 284 -24.05 4.11 17.96
CA ILE A 284 -22.82 4.67 17.38
C ILE A 284 -22.97 4.71 15.87
N THR A 285 -22.82 5.89 15.30
CA THR A 285 -22.84 6.14 13.86
C THR A 285 -21.41 6.29 13.28
N ALA A 286 -21.28 6.27 11.97
CA ALA A 286 -20.00 6.47 11.30
C ALA A 286 -19.34 7.82 11.61
N LYS A 287 -20.13 8.86 11.96
CA LYS A 287 -19.64 10.21 12.28
C LYS A 287 -19.04 10.33 13.67
N ASP A 288 -19.46 9.48 14.61
CA ASP A 288 -19.07 9.60 16.02
C ASP A 288 -17.61 9.27 16.26
N ARG A 289 -16.99 8.46 15.40
CA ARG A 289 -15.60 8.01 15.49
C ARG A 289 -15.28 7.45 16.88
N LEU A 290 -16.07 6.46 17.27
CA LEU A 290 -15.96 5.79 18.55
C LEU A 290 -15.53 4.34 18.38
N SER A 291 -14.84 3.82 19.39
CA SER A 291 -14.53 2.41 19.58
C SER A 291 -15.24 1.89 20.82
N ILE A 292 -15.67 0.65 20.80
CA ILE A 292 -16.14 -0.03 22.00
C ILE A 292 -14.99 -0.68 22.80
N GLN A 293 -13.82 -0.82 22.21
CA GLN A 293 -12.64 -1.35 22.88
C GLN A 293 -12.16 -0.39 23.99
N GLU A 294 -11.85 -0.92 25.17
CA GLU A 294 -11.27 -0.12 26.27
C GLU A 294 -9.78 0.09 26.10
N GLN A 295 -9.09 -0.93 25.60
CA GLN A 295 -7.65 -0.91 25.42
C GLN A 295 -7.29 -0.54 23.97
N PRO A 296 -6.34 0.38 23.79
CA PRO A 296 -5.87 0.74 22.45
C PRO A 296 -4.94 -0.32 21.88
N ARG A 297 -4.83 -0.32 20.55
CA ARG A 297 -3.69 -0.92 19.88
C ARG A 297 -2.49 0.00 20.01
N ILE A 298 -1.36 -0.55 20.48
CA ILE A 298 -0.06 0.15 20.53
C ILE A 298 0.81 -0.41 19.42
N ILE A 299 1.42 0.48 18.64
CA ILE A 299 2.27 0.12 17.50
C ILE A 299 3.60 0.86 17.63
N ASN A 300 4.72 0.11 17.54
CA ASN A 300 6.05 0.65 17.44
C ASN A 300 6.72 0.08 16.18
N GLN A 301 7.14 0.93 15.27
CA GLN A 301 7.78 0.54 14.01
C GLN A 301 9.09 1.29 13.82
N ARG A 302 10.12 0.57 13.43
CA ARG A 302 11.42 1.15 13.09
C ARG A 302 11.92 0.55 11.80
N PHE A 303 12.42 1.42 10.92
CA PHE A 303 12.99 1.02 9.64
C PHE A 303 14.38 1.62 9.49
N ASP A 304 15.31 0.77 9.06
CA ASP A 304 16.62 1.14 8.53
C ASP A 304 16.65 0.71 7.07
N ILE A 305 16.86 1.65 6.16
CA ILE A 305 16.87 1.44 4.71
C ILE A 305 18.20 1.95 4.15
N PHE A 306 18.96 1.08 3.52
CA PHE A 306 20.16 1.41 2.77
C PHE A 306 19.92 1.08 1.30
N ASN A 307 20.10 2.05 0.43
CA ASN A 307 20.03 1.88 -1.01
C ASN A 307 21.32 2.41 -1.62
N TRP A 308 21.85 1.71 -2.62
CA TRP A 308 23.05 2.12 -3.34
C TRP A 308 22.89 1.88 -4.83
N ARG A 309 23.55 2.72 -5.62
CA ARG A 309 23.61 2.63 -7.08
C ARG A 309 24.99 3.06 -7.57
N SER A 310 25.55 2.30 -8.46
CA SER A 310 26.80 2.60 -9.16
C SER A 310 26.57 2.49 -10.65
N GLU A 311 26.96 3.50 -11.41
CA GLU A 311 26.86 3.54 -12.86
C GLU A 311 28.26 3.71 -13.47
N LEU A 312 28.56 2.89 -14.45
CA LEU A 312 29.82 2.92 -15.21
C LEU A 312 29.48 3.02 -16.69
N ALA A 313 29.83 4.16 -17.30
CA ALA A 313 29.67 4.38 -18.74
C ALA A 313 30.98 4.01 -19.46
N PHE A 314 30.90 3.23 -20.54
CA PHE A 314 32.05 2.86 -21.37
C PHE A 314 31.57 2.44 -22.75
N ALA A 315 32.27 2.89 -23.78
CA ALA A 315 32.04 2.48 -25.17
C ALA A 315 30.55 2.52 -25.61
N GLY A 316 29.83 3.60 -25.25
CA GLY A 316 28.42 3.75 -25.56
C GLY A 316 27.48 2.81 -24.78
N GLN A 317 28.00 2.19 -23.72
CA GLN A 317 27.26 1.29 -22.82
C GLN A 317 27.27 1.84 -21.41
N ARG A 318 26.24 1.46 -20.60
CA ARG A 318 26.15 1.75 -19.19
C ARG A 318 25.93 0.46 -18.40
N LEU A 319 26.89 0.15 -17.52
CA LEU A 319 26.75 -0.91 -16.52
C LEU A 319 26.25 -0.30 -15.23
N ILE A 320 25.16 -0.82 -14.71
CA ILE A 320 24.55 -0.35 -13.48
C ILE A 320 24.51 -1.49 -12.48
N TYR A 321 25.03 -1.24 -11.28
CA TYR A 321 24.86 -2.10 -10.13
C TYR A 321 24.09 -1.34 -9.07
N GLN A 322 22.98 -1.88 -8.62
CA GLN A 322 22.15 -1.31 -7.56
C GLN A 322 21.71 -2.37 -6.56
N GLY A 323 21.40 -1.93 -5.37
CA GLY A 323 20.84 -2.81 -4.36
C GLY A 323 20.25 -2.06 -3.20
N MET A 324 19.62 -2.83 -2.32
CA MET A 324 19.00 -2.30 -1.12
C MET A 324 19.10 -3.32 0.01
N TYR A 325 19.31 -2.83 1.21
CA TYR A 325 19.14 -3.56 2.45
C TYR A 325 18.10 -2.86 3.31
N THR A 326 17.11 -3.59 3.80
CA THR A 326 16.14 -3.08 4.75
C THR A 326 16.09 -3.93 6.01
N LYS A 327 15.90 -3.27 7.13
CA LYS A 327 15.61 -3.91 8.41
C LYS A 327 14.40 -3.21 9.02
N GLN A 328 13.34 -3.96 9.19
CA GLN A 328 12.14 -3.52 9.89
C GLN A 328 12.06 -4.20 11.24
N LYS A 329 11.86 -3.43 12.30
CA LYS A 329 11.42 -3.91 13.60
C LYS A 329 9.98 -3.44 13.80
N PHE A 330 9.15 -4.37 14.17
CA PHE A 330 7.74 -4.11 14.45
C PHE A 330 7.37 -4.75 15.77
N HIS A 331 6.76 -3.98 16.64
CA HIS A 331 6.14 -4.44 17.88
C HIS A 331 4.72 -3.89 17.93
N SER A 332 3.75 -4.74 18.24
CA SER A 332 2.39 -4.30 18.53
C SER A 332 1.80 -5.04 19.71
N THR A 333 0.98 -4.30 20.45
CA THR A 333 0.07 -4.86 21.47
C THR A 333 -1.34 -4.55 21.01
N ASP A 334 -2.16 -5.58 20.82
CA ASP A 334 -3.50 -5.48 20.25
C ASP A 334 -4.50 -6.19 21.16
N ASN A 335 -5.56 -5.50 21.58
CA ASN A 335 -6.60 -6.13 22.36
C ASN A 335 -7.46 -7.01 21.46
N VAL A 336 -7.54 -8.30 21.77
CA VAL A 336 -8.34 -9.27 21.02
C VAL A 336 -9.77 -9.44 21.56
N ASP A 337 -10.16 -8.68 22.56
CA ASP A 337 -11.55 -8.57 23.03
C ASP A 337 -12.30 -7.51 22.20
N ASP A 338 -12.45 -7.76 20.87
CA ASP A 338 -13.05 -6.82 19.95
C ASP A 338 -14.49 -6.44 20.31
N GLY A 339 -15.22 -7.39 20.89
CA GLY A 339 -16.58 -7.17 21.38
C GLY A 339 -16.68 -6.47 22.74
N ASN A 340 -15.55 -6.18 23.39
CA ASN A 340 -15.44 -5.63 24.75
C ASN A 340 -16.29 -6.42 25.76
N PHE A 341 -16.18 -7.74 25.72
CA PHE A 341 -16.94 -8.63 26.59
C PHE A 341 -16.33 -8.75 28.00
N PHE A 342 -15.00 -8.65 28.11
CA PHE A 342 -14.27 -8.80 29.36
C PHE A 342 -13.78 -7.44 29.90
N ILE A 343 -14.72 -6.59 30.27
CA ILE A 343 -14.49 -5.22 30.75
C ILE A 343 -13.43 -5.19 31.86
N GLY A 344 -12.47 -4.26 31.75
CA GLY A 344 -11.39 -4.08 32.71
C GLY A 344 -10.32 -5.20 32.72
N ARG A 345 -10.28 -6.02 31.66
CA ARG A 345 -9.26 -7.08 31.50
C ARG A 345 -8.33 -6.82 30.34
N ASP A 346 -7.05 -6.97 30.59
CA ASP A 346 -6.04 -6.93 29.54
C ASP A 346 -5.98 -8.29 28.84
N VAL A 347 -6.55 -8.36 27.64
CA VAL A 347 -6.53 -9.55 26.79
C VAL A 347 -5.77 -9.18 25.53
N ASN A 348 -4.47 -9.03 25.66
CA ASN A 348 -3.63 -8.48 24.62
C ASN A 348 -2.87 -9.57 23.87
N GLN A 349 -2.95 -9.51 22.55
CA GLN A 349 -2.04 -10.17 21.65
C GLN A 349 -0.82 -9.29 21.45
N VAL A 350 0.38 -9.88 21.58
CA VAL A 350 1.64 -9.17 21.30
C VAL A 350 2.27 -9.76 20.06
N THR A 351 2.71 -8.91 19.15
CA THR A 351 3.38 -9.32 17.92
C THR A 351 4.72 -8.63 17.79
N ASP A 352 5.77 -9.44 17.62
CA ASP A 352 7.15 -9.00 17.36
C ASP A 352 7.64 -9.53 16.03
N THR A 353 8.12 -8.62 15.16
CA THR A 353 8.70 -8.98 13.87
C THR A 353 10.01 -8.25 13.64
N VAL A 354 11.01 -8.96 13.14
CA VAL A 354 12.27 -8.37 12.66
C VAL A 354 12.51 -8.83 11.23
N ALA A 355 11.87 -8.16 10.27
CA ALA A 355 12.03 -8.46 8.86
C ALA A 355 13.34 -7.86 8.30
N LYS A 356 14.05 -8.65 7.50
CA LYS A 356 15.24 -8.23 6.75
C LYS A 356 15.05 -8.59 5.30
N GLU A 357 15.35 -7.65 4.43
CA GLU A 357 15.32 -7.84 2.98
C GLU A 357 16.61 -7.31 2.37
N THR A 358 17.15 -8.03 1.39
CA THR A 358 18.35 -7.62 0.65
C THR A 358 18.13 -7.92 -0.81
N SER A 359 18.28 -6.91 -1.64
CA SER A 359 18.18 -7.05 -3.09
C SER A 359 19.44 -6.54 -3.79
N HIS A 360 19.78 -7.17 -4.92
CA HIS A 360 20.88 -6.81 -5.82
C HIS A 360 20.41 -6.91 -7.25
N GLU A 361 20.74 -5.92 -8.05
CA GLU A 361 20.53 -5.94 -9.50
C GLU A 361 21.79 -5.45 -10.20
N ILE A 362 22.21 -6.18 -11.20
CA ILE A 362 23.24 -5.75 -12.14
C ILE A 362 22.66 -5.76 -13.55
N ARG A 363 22.81 -4.66 -14.27
CA ARG A 363 22.32 -4.56 -15.65
C ARG A 363 23.27 -3.81 -16.57
N LEU A 364 23.26 -4.23 -17.82
CA LEU A 364 23.97 -3.58 -18.92
C LEU A 364 22.93 -3.05 -19.90
N GLN A 365 23.08 -1.81 -20.31
CA GLN A 365 22.24 -1.17 -21.32
C GLN A 365 23.09 -0.29 -22.23
N ASN A 366 22.65 -0.08 -23.48
CA ASN A 366 23.29 0.91 -24.34
C ASN A 366 22.85 2.32 -23.97
N GLU A 367 23.74 3.29 -24.17
CA GLU A 367 23.42 4.72 -24.10
C GLU A 367 23.10 5.26 -25.51
N GLU A 368 23.87 4.83 -26.51
CA GLU A 368 23.67 5.13 -27.91
C GLU A 368 23.07 3.92 -28.63
N ARG A 369 22.13 4.14 -29.54
CA ARG A 369 21.48 3.07 -30.30
C ARG A 369 22.51 2.23 -31.05
N VAL A 370 22.43 0.94 -30.86
CA VAL A 370 23.28 -0.01 -31.61
C VAL A 370 22.78 -0.08 -33.03
N PHE A 371 23.69 0.16 -34.01
CA PHE A 371 23.39 0.28 -35.44
C PHE A 371 22.32 1.34 -35.75
N ASP A 372 22.21 2.40 -34.95
CA ASP A 372 21.18 3.45 -35.01
C ASP A 372 19.74 2.93 -34.95
N MET A 373 19.56 1.66 -34.58
CA MET A 373 18.25 0.98 -34.64
C MET A 373 17.85 0.31 -33.32
N PHE A 374 18.79 -0.20 -32.52
CA PHE A 374 18.45 -1.05 -31.40
C PHE A 374 18.81 -0.43 -30.05
N ASP A 375 17.87 -0.50 -29.14
CA ASP A 375 18.09 -0.34 -27.70
C ASP A 375 17.97 -1.67 -26.99
N TYR A 376 18.83 -1.94 -26.02
CA TYR A 376 18.73 -3.14 -25.21
C TYR A 376 19.00 -2.88 -23.72
N VAL A 377 18.45 -3.76 -22.90
CA VAL A 377 18.76 -3.90 -21.47
C VAL A 377 18.84 -5.39 -21.18
N ILE A 378 19.92 -5.83 -20.54
CA ILE A 378 20.06 -7.19 -20.02
C ILE A 378 20.51 -7.12 -18.57
N GLY A 379 20.07 -8.04 -17.74
CA GLY A 379 20.45 -7.99 -16.33
C GLY A 379 20.14 -9.24 -15.53
N PHE A 380 20.65 -9.22 -14.32
CA PHE A 380 20.44 -10.24 -13.30
C PHE A 380 19.92 -9.57 -12.01
N PHE A 381 19.00 -10.23 -11.33
CA PHE A 381 18.39 -9.79 -10.08
C PHE A 381 18.42 -10.92 -9.04
N ASP A 382 18.79 -10.60 -7.80
CA ASP A 382 18.74 -11.47 -6.61
C ASP A 382 18.06 -10.74 -5.47
N ASP A 383 17.10 -11.39 -4.82
CA ASP A 383 16.35 -10.80 -3.72
C ASP A 383 16.04 -11.84 -2.64
N ARG A 384 16.30 -11.47 -1.39
CA ARG A 384 16.15 -12.34 -0.22
C ARG A 384 15.40 -11.63 0.88
N LEU A 385 14.31 -12.26 1.32
CA LEU A 385 13.47 -11.77 2.42
C LEU A 385 13.45 -12.80 3.56
N ASN A 386 13.57 -12.33 4.80
CA ASN A 386 13.46 -13.12 6.02
C ASN A 386 12.66 -12.34 7.07
N PRO A 387 11.34 -12.58 7.23
CA PRO A 387 10.46 -11.93 8.18
C PRO A 387 10.05 -12.84 9.34
N PRO A 388 10.95 -13.22 10.29
CA PRO A 388 10.52 -13.96 11.46
C PRO A 388 9.53 -13.12 12.27
N THR A 389 8.45 -13.75 12.70
CA THR A 389 7.40 -13.16 13.54
C THR A 389 7.15 -14.05 14.74
N HIS A 390 7.20 -13.47 15.90
CA HIS A 390 6.78 -14.07 17.17
C HIS A 390 5.48 -13.42 17.62
N LEU A 391 4.50 -14.23 17.95
CA LEU A 391 3.17 -13.81 18.35
C LEU A 391 2.80 -14.48 19.65
N THR A 392 2.43 -13.69 20.66
CA THR A 392 1.84 -14.21 21.89
C THR A 392 0.35 -13.90 21.86
N SER A 393 -0.49 -14.92 21.77
CA SER A 393 -1.95 -14.78 21.67
C SER A 393 -2.64 -15.32 22.90
N PRO A 394 -3.54 -14.54 23.57
CA PRO A 394 -4.24 -14.99 24.76
C PRO A 394 -5.44 -15.85 24.41
N THR A 395 -5.67 -16.87 25.20
CA THR A 395 -6.91 -17.64 25.26
C THR A 395 -7.58 -17.41 26.60
N ILE A 396 -8.81 -16.89 26.58
CA ILE A 396 -9.58 -16.65 27.81
C ILE A 396 -10.27 -17.93 28.22
N VAL A 397 -10.05 -18.36 29.46
CA VAL A 397 -10.73 -19.52 30.06
C VAL A 397 -11.75 -19.01 31.10
N ARG A 398 -13.03 -19.33 30.88
CA ARG A 398 -14.15 -18.89 31.71
C ARG A 398 -14.83 -20.09 32.40
N LEU A 399 -15.19 -19.92 33.67
CA LEU A 399 -16.01 -20.88 34.37
C LEU A 399 -17.47 -20.84 33.90
N PRO A 400 -18.20 -21.96 33.98
CA PRO A 400 -19.64 -21.98 33.70
C PRO A 400 -20.42 -20.99 34.57
N ALA A 401 -21.57 -20.54 34.08
CA ALA A 401 -22.43 -19.64 34.82
C ALA A 401 -22.82 -20.19 36.20
N ALA A 402 -23.03 -21.52 36.30
CA ALA A 402 -23.30 -22.22 37.54
C ALA A 402 -22.19 -22.08 38.62
N LEU A 403 -20.94 -21.79 38.17
CA LEU A 403 -19.77 -21.53 39.02
C LEU A 403 -19.44 -20.04 39.08
N GLY A 404 -20.40 -19.17 38.78
CA GLY A 404 -20.27 -17.73 38.82
C GLY A 404 -19.75 -17.05 37.54
N GLY A 405 -19.51 -17.78 36.47
CA GLY A 405 -19.12 -17.21 35.14
C GLY A 405 -17.81 -16.40 35.14
N ARG A 406 -16.93 -16.60 36.13
CA ARG A 406 -15.68 -15.83 36.26
C ARG A 406 -14.64 -16.26 35.26
N ILE A 407 -13.76 -15.37 34.88
CA ILE A 407 -12.54 -15.72 34.15
C ILE A 407 -11.66 -16.53 35.10
N ALA A 408 -11.37 -17.77 34.75
CA ALA A 408 -10.54 -18.68 35.52
C ALA A 408 -9.05 -18.42 35.26
N SER A 409 -8.69 -18.22 33.99
CA SER A 409 -7.33 -17.87 33.58
C SER A 409 -7.32 -17.22 32.18
N VAL A 410 -6.21 -16.54 31.90
CA VAL A 410 -5.82 -16.15 30.52
C VAL A 410 -4.55 -16.95 30.22
N VAL A 411 -4.64 -17.86 29.27
CA VAL A 411 -3.51 -18.71 28.86
C VAL A 411 -2.88 -18.07 27.62
N GLN A 412 -1.59 -17.83 27.68
CA GLN A 412 -0.83 -17.32 26.54
C GLN A 412 -0.36 -18.48 25.66
N THR A 413 -0.56 -18.33 24.36
CA THR A 413 -0.10 -19.24 23.34
C THR A 413 0.98 -18.55 22.53
N GLU A 414 2.17 -19.11 22.48
CA GLU A 414 3.28 -18.61 21.69
C GLU A 414 3.22 -19.19 20.28
N ILE A 415 3.32 -18.33 19.29
CA ILE A 415 3.26 -18.68 17.88
C ILE A 415 4.46 -18.07 17.16
N ASP A 416 5.33 -18.94 16.65
CA ASP A 416 6.45 -18.54 15.80
C ASP A 416 6.17 -18.86 14.34
N ARG A 417 6.33 -17.89 13.47
CA ARG A 417 6.18 -18.07 12.03
C ARG A 417 7.25 -17.35 11.25
N THR A 418 7.61 -17.89 10.10
CA THR A 418 8.48 -17.23 9.12
C THR A 418 8.11 -17.65 7.70
N GLY A 419 8.38 -16.79 6.75
CA GLY A 419 8.21 -17.03 5.33
C GLY A 419 9.46 -16.54 4.59
N LYS A 420 10.58 -17.27 4.72
CA LYS A 420 11.81 -16.91 3.99
C LYS A 420 11.60 -17.10 2.50
N SER A 421 12.01 -16.11 1.70
CA SER A 421 11.98 -16.23 0.25
C SER A 421 13.28 -15.79 -0.39
N HIS A 422 13.58 -16.40 -1.54
CA HIS A 422 14.72 -16.08 -2.38
C HIS A 422 14.28 -16.11 -3.83
N GLU A 423 14.41 -14.98 -4.52
CA GLU A 423 14.15 -14.85 -5.96
C GLU A 423 15.42 -14.52 -6.71
N GLN A 424 15.69 -15.28 -7.77
CA GLN A 424 16.75 -14.99 -8.71
C GLN A 424 16.18 -14.93 -10.11
N SER A 425 16.66 -14.03 -10.94
CA SER A 425 16.18 -13.95 -12.30
C SER A 425 17.16 -13.30 -13.27
N PHE A 426 17.10 -13.77 -14.51
CA PHE A 426 17.73 -13.15 -15.67
C PHE A 426 16.66 -12.49 -16.51
N PHE A 427 16.94 -11.28 -16.98
CA PHE A 427 16.02 -10.53 -17.81
C PHE A 427 16.73 -9.83 -18.97
N GLY A 428 15.96 -9.59 -20.02
CA GLY A 428 16.42 -8.80 -21.15
C GLY A 428 15.25 -8.19 -21.91
N ASN A 429 15.49 -7.03 -22.49
CA ASN A 429 14.58 -6.33 -23.39
C ASN A 429 15.36 -5.83 -24.61
N LEU A 430 14.75 -5.94 -25.77
CA LEU A 430 15.23 -5.38 -27.02
C LEU A 430 14.15 -4.49 -27.61
N THR A 431 14.54 -3.29 -28.00
CA THR A 431 13.66 -2.33 -28.68
C THR A 431 14.27 -2.01 -30.05
N ALA A 432 13.50 -2.20 -31.12
CA ALA A 432 13.88 -1.88 -32.49
C ALA A 432 13.13 -0.62 -32.96
N HIS A 433 13.87 0.34 -33.49
CA HIS A 433 13.35 1.59 -34.03
C HIS A 433 13.35 1.55 -35.57
N PHE A 434 12.19 1.75 -36.16
CA PHE A 434 12.02 1.81 -37.63
C PHE A 434 11.75 3.27 -38.01
N GLY A 435 12.85 4.01 -38.21
CA GLY A 435 12.84 5.47 -38.33
C GLY A 435 12.45 6.10 -36.99
N GLU A 436 11.96 7.32 -37.03
CA GLU A 436 11.53 8.08 -35.85
C GLU A 436 10.09 7.74 -35.41
N ALA A 437 9.31 7.09 -36.28
CA ALA A 437 7.87 6.95 -36.10
C ALA A 437 7.48 5.62 -35.43
N THR A 438 8.18 4.53 -35.67
CA THR A 438 7.72 3.20 -35.25
C THR A 438 8.74 2.52 -34.34
N GLU A 439 8.25 1.98 -33.25
CA GLU A 439 9.06 1.23 -32.29
C GLU A 439 8.39 -0.12 -31.99
N LEU A 440 9.19 -1.17 -31.96
CA LEU A 440 8.81 -2.51 -31.53
C LEU A 440 9.70 -2.94 -30.38
N SER A 441 9.11 -3.23 -29.20
CA SER A 441 9.85 -3.65 -28.01
C SER A 441 9.40 -5.04 -27.57
N GLY A 442 10.36 -5.86 -27.12
CA GLY A 442 10.11 -7.17 -26.56
C GLY A 442 11.05 -7.50 -25.40
N GLY A 443 10.49 -8.01 -24.32
CA GLY A 443 11.23 -8.38 -23.12
C GLY A 443 10.87 -9.77 -22.62
N LEU A 444 11.85 -10.44 -22.03
CA LEU A 444 11.72 -11.75 -21.39
C LEU A 444 12.41 -11.74 -20.04
N ARG A 445 11.85 -12.48 -19.08
CA ARG A 445 12.48 -12.73 -17.78
C ARG A 445 12.24 -14.15 -17.34
N GLN A 446 13.31 -14.87 -17.03
CA GLN A 446 13.28 -16.17 -16.37
C GLN A 446 13.48 -15.96 -14.87
N ILE A 447 12.51 -16.42 -14.09
CA ILE A 447 12.46 -16.25 -12.64
C ILE A 447 12.55 -17.62 -11.98
N LYS A 448 13.42 -17.72 -10.99
CA LYS A 448 13.49 -18.83 -10.05
C LYS A 448 13.17 -18.33 -8.65
N TYR A 449 12.10 -18.85 -8.08
CA TYR A 449 11.61 -18.45 -6.76
C TYR A 449 11.58 -19.63 -5.82
N LYS A 450 12.14 -19.45 -4.62
CA LYS A 450 12.08 -20.43 -3.53
C LYS A 450 11.54 -19.78 -2.28
N SER A 451 10.68 -20.50 -1.56
CA SER A 451 10.26 -20.09 -0.23
C SER A 451 10.20 -21.26 0.73
N ASN A 452 10.44 -20.95 2.01
CA ASN A 452 10.30 -21.88 3.11
C ASN A 452 9.44 -21.20 4.18
N ASN A 453 8.26 -21.76 4.38
CA ASN A 453 7.28 -21.30 5.37
C ASN A 453 7.27 -22.27 6.55
N TYR A 454 7.08 -21.71 7.75
CA TYR A 454 7.05 -22.51 8.95
C TYR A 454 6.16 -21.83 10.00
N LEU A 455 5.42 -22.65 10.73
CA LEU A 455 4.58 -22.27 11.87
C LEU A 455 4.86 -23.24 13.03
N ALA A 456 5.19 -22.69 14.20
CA ALA A 456 5.24 -23.46 15.44
C ALA A 456 4.33 -22.82 16.49
N VAL A 457 3.75 -23.66 17.33
CA VAL A 457 2.89 -23.27 18.46
C VAL A 457 3.47 -23.85 19.74
N ASN A 458 3.77 -23.00 20.71
CA ASN A 458 4.43 -23.39 21.98
C ASN A 458 5.68 -24.26 21.73
N GLY A 459 6.50 -23.84 20.76
CA GLY A 459 7.74 -24.53 20.38
C GLY A 459 7.56 -25.79 19.52
N ASN A 460 6.33 -26.25 19.26
CA ASN A 460 6.07 -27.42 18.43
C ASN A 460 5.74 -27.00 17.00
N THR A 461 6.47 -27.50 16.01
CA THR A 461 6.18 -27.26 14.60
C THR A 461 4.84 -27.89 14.23
N ILE A 462 3.90 -27.06 13.79
CA ILE A 462 2.56 -27.47 13.36
C ILE A 462 2.52 -27.63 11.84
N ALA A 463 3.14 -26.68 11.11
CA ALA A 463 3.20 -26.70 9.65
C ALA A 463 4.58 -26.25 9.18
N ALA A 464 5.09 -26.89 8.14
CA ALA A 464 6.28 -26.47 7.42
C ALA A 464 6.11 -26.86 5.96
N ASP A 465 6.38 -25.91 5.06
CA ASP A 465 6.30 -26.14 3.62
C ASP A 465 7.33 -25.33 2.86
N SER A 466 7.69 -25.83 1.68
CA SER A 466 8.63 -25.19 0.77
C SER A 466 8.07 -25.17 -0.64
N GLN A 467 8.31 -24.05 -1.34
CA GLN A 467 7.97 -23.92 -2.75
C GLN A 467 9.25 -23.69 -3.57
N ASP A 468 9.32 -24.30 -4.74
CA ASP A 468 10.31 -24.07 -5.77
C ASP A 468 9.58 -23.85 -7.09
N THR A 469 9.69 -22.67 -7.68
CA THR A 469 8.90 -22.27 -8.85
C THR A 469 9.81 -21.61 -9.90
N ASP A 470 9.80 -22.16 -11.10
CA ASP A 470 10.43 -21.58 -12.29
C ASP A 470 9.35 -21.00 -13.21
N LYS A 471 9.49 -19.73 -13.61
CA LYS A 471 8.56 -19.04 -14.50
C LYS A 471 9.26 -18.15 -15.51
N LEU A 472 8.79 -18.25 -16.75
CA LEU A 472 9.11 -17.31 -17.81
C LEU A 472 7.96 -16.32 -17.96
N ILE A 473 8.26 -15.03 -17.88
CA ILE A 473 7.34 -13.93 -18.19
C ILE A 473 7.83 -13.11 -19.35
N TYR A 474 6.93 -12.43 -20.05
CA TYR A 474 7.23 -11.65 -21.23
C TYR A 474 6.50 -10.31 -21.24
N SER A 475 7.03 -9.37 -22.00
CA SER A 475 6.35 -8.15 -22.44
C SER A 475 6.63 -7.89 -23.91
N ALA A 476 5.67 -7.31 -24.63
CA ALA A 476 5.86 -6.83 -25.98
C ALA A 476 4.98 -5.59 -26.21
N SER A 477 5.50 -4.64 -26.99
CA SER A 477 4.74 -3.44 -27.38
C SER A 477 5.16 -2.98 -28.76
N ILE A 478 4.20 -2.39 -29.46
CA ILE A 478 4.42 -1.64 -30.69
C ILE A 478 3.82 -0.25 -30.48
N LYS A 479 4.56 0.78 -30.86
CA LYS A 479 4.05 2.14 -30.95
C LYS A 479 4.29 2.72 -32.34
N HIS A 480 3.43 3.63 -32.75
CA HIS A 480 3.58 4.39 -33.99
C HIS A 480 3.14 5.83 -33.78
N ASN A 481 4.05 6.75 -34.04
CA ASN A 481 3.79 8.19 -34.06
C ASN A 481 3.26 8.59 -35.45
N PHE A 482 1.97 8.80 -35.58
CA PHE A 482 1.37 9.31 -36.83
C PHE A 482 1.76 10.75 -37.08
N THR A 483 1.95 11.51 -36.03
CA THR A 483 2.53 12.85 -35.99
C THR A 483 3.37 12.99 -34.72
N PRO A 484 4.21 14.01 -34.56
CA PRO A 484 4.92 14.27 -33.29
C PRO A 484 3.98 14.37 -32.08
N ASP A 485 2.73 14.78 -32.34
CA ASP A 485 1.71 15.05 -31.31
C ASP A 485 0.67 13.92 -31.15
N PHE A 486 0.77 12.84 -31.92
CA PHE A 486 -0.21 11.76 -31.88
C PHE A 486 0.42 10.37 -32.03
N LEU A 487 0.38 9.63 -30.95
CA LEU A 487 0.91 8.28 -30.79
C LEU A 487 -0.22 7.27 -30.60
N VAL A 488 -0.14 6.12 -31.28
CA VAL A 488 -0.97 4.94 -31.01
C VAL A 488 -0.05 3.77 -30.60
N TYR A 489 -0.48 2.97 -29.65
CA TYR A 489 0.28 1.81 -29.24
C TYR A 489 -0.61 0.61 -28.93
N ALA A 490 -0.03 -0.58 -29.08
CA ALA A 490 -0.57 -1.82 -28.54
C ALA A 490 0.50 -2.51 -27.67
N ALA A 491 0.09 -3.07 -26.55
CA ALA A 491 0.99 -3.74 -25.64
C ALA A 491 0.39 -5.04 -25.10
N THR A 492 1.24 -6.01 -24.79
CA THR A 492 0.89 -7.24 -24.09
C THR A 492 1.98 -7.59 -23.10
N GLY A 493 1.61 -8.19 -21.99
CA GLY A 493 2.56 -8.63 -20.99
C GLY A 493 1.98 -9.73 -20.11
N SER A 494 2.88 -10.45 -19.48
CA SER A 494 2.56 -11.46 -18.48
C SER A 494 3.28 -11.16 -17.18
N SER A 495 2.70 -11.65 -16.08
CA SER A 495 3.33 -11.61 -14.77
C SER A 495 2.93 -12.85 -13.98
N PHE A 496 3.56 -13.05 -12.84
CA PHE A 496 3.20 -14.13 -11.96
C PHE A 496 3.36 -13.71 -10.50
N ARG A 497 2.69 -14.45 -9.61
CA ARG A 497 2.99 -14.46 -8.18
C ARG A 497 3.26 -15.89 -7.74
N PRO A 498 4.17 -16.09 -6.76
CA PRO A 498 4.37 -17.40 -6.15
C PRO A 498 3.07 -17.98 -5.63
N GLY A 499 3.00 -19.29 -5.52
CA GLY A 499 1.92 -19.95 -4.81
C GLY A 499 1.84 -19.51 -3.35
N ILE A 500 0.71 -19.72 -2.75
CA ILE A 500 0.48 -19.38 -1.34
C ILE A 500 0.34 -20.68 -0.57
N ASN A 501 1.15 -20.82 0.47
CA ASN A 501 0.93 -21.79 1.52
C ASN A 501 0.32 -21.08 2.71
N VAL A 502 -0.93 -21.36 3.00
CA VAL A 502 -1.69 -20.74 4.08
C VAL A 502 -1.39 -21.49 5.37
N VAL A 503 -0.38 -21.02 6.10
CA VAL A 503 -0.08 -21.53 7.43
C VAL A 503 -0.88 -20.73 8.48
N GLY A 504 -1.71 -21.43 9.26
CA GLY A 504 -2.56 -20.81 10.29
C GLY A 504 -3.84 -21.59 10.54
N ASP A 505 -4.11 -22.58 9.73
CA ASP A 505 -5.07 -23.63 10.05
C ASP A 505 -4.42 -24.59 11.06
N PHE A 506 -5.04 -24.75 12.21
CA PHE A 506 -4.56 -25.63 13.27
C PHE A 506 -5.18 -27.04 13.19
N ASN A 507 -5.81 -27.42 12.08
CA ASN A 507 -6.39 -28.73 11.88
C ASN A 507 -5.30 -29.79 11.71
N ILE A 508 -5.23 -30.74 12.62
CA ILE A 508 -4.25 -31.83 12.56
C ILE A 508 -4.67 -32.97 11.60
N ALA A 509 -5.89 -32.91 11.08
CA ALA A 509 -6.44 -33.91 10.15
C ALA A 509 -7.18 -33.23 8.99
N PRO A 510 -6.50 -32.38 8.18
CA PRO A 510 -7.14 -31.67 7.09
C PRO A 510 -7.57 -32.63 5.98
N SER A 511 -8.75 -32.40 5.39
CA SER A 511 -9.23 -33.14 4.24
C SER A 511 -8.47 -32.81 2.96
N ALA A 512 -8.69 -33.55 1.87
CA ALA A 512 -8.11 -33.23 0.57
C ALA A 512 -8.64 -31.88 0.02
N LEU A 513 -9.94 -31.61 0.22
CA LEU A 513 -10.57 -30.35 -0.17
C LEU A 513 -10.00 -29.19 0.63
N GLU A 514 -9.87 -29.33 1.96
CA GLU A 514 -9.27 -28.34 2.83
C GLU A 514 -7.85 -27.99 2.41
N ARG A 515 -7.02 -29.00 2.13
CA ARG A 515 -5.64 -28.77 1.64
C ARG A 515 -5.60 -27.99 0.33
N SER A 516 -6.56 -28.18 -0.57
CA SER A 516 -6.61 -27.43 -1.83
C SER A 516 -6.83 -25.94 -1.65
N PHE A 517 -7.31 -25.50 -0.47
CA PHE A 517 -7.50 -24.11 -0.09
C PHE A 517 -6.40 -23.59 0.86
N LEU A 518 -5.46 -24.44 1.24
CA LEU A 518 -4.27 -24.08 2.01
C LEU A 518 -3.03 -24.01 1.12
N ASP A 519 -2.90 -24.89 0.12
CA ASP A 519 -1.75 -25.00 -0.77
C ASP A 519 -2.13 -24.54 -2.17
N LEU A 520 -1.97 -23.25 -2.44
CA LEU A 520 -2.39 -22.66 -3.70
C LEU A 520 -1.27 -22.66 -4.74
N PRO A 521 -1.58 -23.01 -6.00
CA PRO A 521 -0.61 -22.95 -7.09
C PRO A 521 -0.23 -21.50 -7.42
N PRO A 522 0.91 -21.29 -8.11
CA PRO A 522 1.32 -19.95 -8.56
C PRO A 522 0.26 -19.30 -9.45
N GLU A 523 0.00 -18.03 -9.20
CA GLU A 523 -0.84 -17.20 -10.08
C GLU A 523 -0.06 -16.77 -11.32
N THR A 524 -0.75 -16.69 -12.44
CA THR A 524 -0.23 -16.08 -13.66
C THR A 524 -1.24 -15.09 -14.23
N SER A 525 -0.76 -14.00 -14.80
CA SER A 525 -1.59 -13.02 -15.49
C SER A 525 -1.10 -12.72 -16.90
N LYS A 526 -2.03 -12.31 -17.77
CA LYS A 526 -1.76 -11.81 -19.13
C LYS A 526 -2.64 -10.60 -19.39
N SER A 527 -2.04 -9.54 -19.96
CA SER A 527 -2.74 -8.31 -20.34
C SER A 527 -2.61 -8.04 -21.82
N TYR A 528 -3.64 -7.42 -22.39
CA TYR A 528 -3.67 -6.86 -23.73
C TYR A 528 -4.17 -5.44 -23.61
N GLU A 529 -3.43 -4.49 -24.18
CA GLU A 529 -3.70 -3.06 -24.09
C GLU A 529 -3.67 -2.43 -25.46
N LEU A 530 -4.55 -1.48 -25.71
CA LEU A 530 -4.57 -0.62 -26.88
C LEU A 530 -4.83 0.81 -26.41
N GLY A 531 -3.96 1.73 -26.79
CA GLY A 531 -4.08 3.11 -26.36
C GLY A 531 -3.58 4.11 -27.38
N PHE A 532 -3.95 5.36 -27.14
CA PHE A 532 -3.37 6.50 -27.85
C PHE A 532 -2.97 7.59 -26.85
N LYS A 533 -2.01 8.40 -27.26
CA LYS A 533 -1.60 9.62 -26.55
C LYS A 533 -1.55 10.76 -27.54
N SER A 534 -2.03 11.92 -27.11
CA SER A 534 -2.08 13.10 -27.98
C SER A 534 -1.76 14.38 -27.21
N THR A 535 -1.04 15.26 -27.91
CA THR A 535 -0.77 16.64 -27.51
C THR A 535 -1.46 17.54 -28.51
N LEU A 536 -2.41 18.35 -28.10
CA LEU A 536 -3.32 19.10 -28.95
C LEU A 536 -3.22 20.59 -28.64
N MET A 537 -3.78 21.43 -29.54
CA MET A 537 -3.87 22.88 -29.36
C MET A 537 -2.50 23.57 -29.11
N GLY A 538 -1.44 23.10 -29.78
CA GLY A 538 -0.09 23.66 -29.61
C GLY A 538 0.48 23.46 -28.19
N GLY A 539 0.32 22.26 -27.61
CA GLY A 539 0.82 21.90 -26.29
C GLY A 539 -0.14 22.17 -25.13
N ARG A 540 -1.22 22.91 -25.35
CA ARG A 540 -2.17 23.30 -24.28
C ARG A 540 -3.03 22.15 -23.76
N MET A 541 -3.23 21.10 -24.53
CA MET A 541 -4.10 19.99 -24.15
C MET A 541 -3.41 18.66 -24.40
N ARG A 542 -3.36 17.81 -23.39
CA ARG A 542 -2.95 16.40 -23.48
C ARG A 542 -4.16 15.52 -23.25
N PHE A 543 -4.39 14.55 -24.15
CA PHE A 543 -5.49 13.61 -24.01
C PHE A 543 -5.02 12.20 -24.35
N ASN A 544 -5.03 11.34 -23.35
CA ASN A 544 -4.56 9.96 -23.39
C ASN A 544 -5.70 9.00 -23.02
N VAL A 545 -5.84 7.90 -23.76
CA VAL A 545 -6.83 6.86 -23.46
C VAL A 545 -6.22 5.49 -23.71
N THR A 546 -6.49 4.56 -22.81
CA THR A 546 -6.08 3.16 -22.93
C THR A 546 -7.22 2.24 -22.56
N ALA A 547 -7.56 1.30 -23.43
CA ALA A 547 -8.45 0.19 -23.14
C ALA A 547 -7.60 -1.07 -22.87
N TYR A 548 -8.01 -1.91 -21.91
CA TYR A 548 -7.29 -3.11 -21.57
C TYR A 548 -8.20 -4.29 -21.24
N HIS A 549 -7.65 -5.49 -21.46
CA HIS A 549 -8.23 -6.76 -21.05
C HIS A 549 -7.15 -7.59 -20.37
N GLN A 550 -7.40 -8.06 -19.13
CA GLN A 550 -6.44 -8.82 -18.36
C GLN A 550 -7.09 -10.11 -17.83
N LYS A 551 -6.36 -11.22 -17.93
CA LYS A 551 -6.78 -12.54 -17.41
C LYS A 551 -5.81 -13.00 -16.34
N TYR A 552 -6.37 -13.51 -15.25
CA TYR A 552 -5.64 -14.17 -14.18
C TYR A 552 -6.04 -15.64 -14.13
N LYS A 553 -5.06 -16.49 -13.96
CA LYS A 553 -5.23 -17.91 -13.63
C LYS A 553 -4.72 -18.13 -12.21
N ASN A 554 -5.47 -18.86 -11.42
CA ASN A 554 -5.19 -19.15 -10.01
C ASN A 554 -5.05 -17.87 -9.16
N PHE A 555 -5.91 -16.87 -9.40
CA PHE A 555 -5.95 -15.68 -8.57
C PHE A 555 -6.35 -16.07 -7.14
N PRO A 556 -5.54 -15.75 -6.10
CA PRO A 556 -5.88 -16.07 -4.72
C PRO A 556 -6.99 -15.14 -4.25
N TYR A 557 -8.18 -15.71 -4.14
CA TYR A 557 -9.36 -15.03 -3.64
C TYR A 557 -9.65 -15.48 -2.20
N ARG A 558 -9.58 -14.53 -1.28
CA ARG A 558 -9.99 -14.76 0.10
C ARG A 558 -11.44 -14.39 0.26
N VAL A 559 -12.21 -15.26 0.86
CA VAL A 559 -13.60 -14.98 1.22
C VAL A 559 -13.57 -13.88 2.31
N PRO A 560 -14.18 -12.72 2.07
CA PRO A 560 -14.24 -11.65 3.06
C PRO A 560 -15.12 -12.05 4.24
N ASN A 561 -14.89 -11.39 5.37
CA ASN A 561 -15.68 -11.52 6.60
C ASN A 561 -15.63 -12.90 7.28
N ASN A 562 -15.58 -12.96 8.55
CA ASN A 562 -15.65 -14.06 9.53
C ASN A 562 -15.03 -15.43 9.16
N GLY A 563 -14.47 -15.58 7.97
CA GLY A 563 -13.95 -16.87 7.52
C GLY A 563 -15.04 -17.90 7.19
N VAL A 564 -14.57 -19.07 6.85
CA VAL A 564 -15.41 -20.25 6.56
C VAL A 564 -15.40 -21.14 7.79
N TYR A 565 -16.56 -21.59 8.22
CA TYR A 565 -16.67 -22.61 9.26
C TYR A 565 -16.24 -23.96 8.74
N TYR A 566 -15.43 -24.66 9.54
CA TYR A 566 -14.91 -25.99 9.18
C TYR A 566 -14.80 -26.90 10.39
N VAL A 567 -14.76 -28.20 10.15
CA VAL A 567 -14.54 -29.19 11.20
C VAL A 567 -13.07 -29.23 11.53
N ASN A 568 -12.68 -28.59 12.63
CA ASN A 568 -11.31 -28.53 13.10
C ASN A 568 -11.01 -29.68 14.07
N THR A 569 -10.10 -30.56 13.70
CA THR A 569 -9.62 -31.65 14.57
C THR A 569 -8.37 -31.17 15.30
N VAL A 570 -8.46 -31.08 16.60
CA VAL A 570 -7.38 -30.63 17.49
C VAL A 570 -6.84 -31.75 18.36
N ALA A 571 -5.55 -31.68 18.69
CA ALA A 571 -4.94 -32.65 19.60
C ALA A 571 -5.37 -32.34 21.05
N VAL A 572 -5.91 -33.34 21.72
CA VAL A 572 -6.18 -33.32 23.17
C VAL A 572 -4.90 -33.69 23.89
N ARG A 573 -4.47 -32.83 24.82
CA ARG A 573 -3.21 -33.03 25.58
C ARG A 573 -3.51 -33.19 27.06
N ASN A 574 -2.71 -34.01 27.73
CA ASN A 574 -2.74 -34.12 29.17
C ASN A 574 -2.00 -32.96 29.85
N ALA A 575 -2.00 -32.91 31.17
CA ALA A 575 -1.29 -31.88 31.95
C ALA A 575 0.22 -31.85 31.71
N ALA A 576 0.82 -32.94 31.22
CA ALA A 576 2.23 -33.02 30.83
C ALA A 576 2.47 -32.61 29.35
N GLY A 577 1.46 -32.11 28.63
CA GLY A 577 1.56 -31.70 27.25
C GLY A 577 1.54 -32.84 26.22
N GLN A 578 1.41 -34.10 26.63
CA GLN A 578 1.40 -35.25 25.75
C GLN A 578 0.04 -35.39 25.06
N VAL A 579 0.03 -35.70 23.76
CA VAL A 579 -1.20 -35.97 23.01
C VAL A 579 -1.83 -37.26 23.51
N THR A 580 -3.05 -37.19 23.98
CA THR A 580 -3.82 -38.33 24.52
C THR A 580 -4.97 -38.75 23.61
N GLY A 581 -5.30 -37.97 22.60
CA GLY A 581 -6.37 -38.21 21.64
C GLY A 581 -6.61 -36.99 20.75
N THR A 582 -7.71 -37.03 20.00
CA THR A 582 -8.17 -35.92 19.15
C THR A 582 -9.60 -35.54 19.53
N ALA A 583 -9.95 -34.28 19.33
CA ALA A 583 -11.32 -33.78 19.46
C ALA A 583 -11.68 -32.96 18.22
N GLN A 584 -12.94 -33.02 17.80
CA GLN A 584 -13.46 -32.18 16.74
C GLN A 584 -14.24 -31.01 17.33
N GLN A 585 -14.08 -29.85 16.72
CA GLN A 585 -14.77 -28.63 17.09
C GLN A 585 -15.07 -27.79 15.84
N VAL A 586 -15.97 -26.82 15.97
CA VAL A 586 -16.18 -25.82 14.94
C VAL A 586 -15.00 -24.86 14.95
N GLY A 587 -14.28 -24.79 13.85
CA GLY A 587 -13.28 -23.77 13.58
C GLY A 587 -13.83 -22.71 12.62
N SER A 588 -13.22 -21.55 12.60
CA SER A 588 -13.41 -20.53 11.56
C SER A 588 -12.05 -20.10 11.05
N PHE A 589 -11.88 -20.14 9.74
CA PHE A 589 -10.61 -19.78 9.14
C PHE A 589 -10.81 -19.07 7.80
N ASN A 590 -9.89 -18.14 7.49
CA ASN A 590 -9.93 -17.38 6.24
C ASN A 590 -9.20 -18.14 5.12
N PHE A 591 -9.80 -19.22 4.64
CA PHE A 591 -9.30 -19.99 3.51
C PHE A 591 -9.23 -19.14 2.24
N VAL A 592 -8.37 -19.53 1.32
CA VAL A 592 -8.14 -18.85 0.05
C VAL A 592 -8.41 -19.79 -1.11
N GLY A 593 -9.24 -19.36 -2.06
CA GLY A 593 -9.51 -20.11 -3.29
C GLY A 593 -8.65 -19.63 -4.46
N ALA A 594 -8.10 -20.52 -5.25
CA ALA A 594 -7.40 -20.21 -6.50
C ALA A 594 -8.41 -20.12 -7.65
N VAL A 595 -8.82 -18.93 -8.07
CA VAL A 595 -9.90 -18.71 -9.03
C VAL A 595 -9.45 -18.03 -10.32
N PRO A 596 -10.12 -18.29 -11.47
CA PRO A 596 -9.91 -17.51 -12.68
C PRO A 596 -10.60 -16.15 -12.57
N VAL A 597 -9.86 -15.07 -12.94
CA VAL A 597 -10.39 -13.71 -12.96
C VAL A 597 -10.16 -13.07 -14.32
N GLU A 598 -11.17 -12.36 -14.81
CA GLU A 598 -11.07 -11.50 -16.00
C GLU A 598 -11.37 -10.06 -15.62
N VAL A 599 -10.51 -9.15 -16.09
CA VAL A 599 -10.64 -7.70 -15.89
C VAL A 599 -10.76 -7.02 -17.23
N ASN A 600 -11.72 -6.11 -17.35
CA ASN A 600 -11.87 -5.21 -18.49
C ASN A 600 -11.88 -3.77 -17.98
N GLY A 601 -11.20 -2.87 -18.67
CA GLY A 601 -11.18 -1.50 -18.25
C GLY A 601 -10.75 -0.51 -19.31
N VAL A 602 -10.96 0.77 -18.97
CA VAL A 602 -10.53 1.93 -19.74
C VAL A 602 -9.96 2.95 -18.76
N GLU A 603 -8.81 3.51 -19.10
CA GLU A 603 -8.14 4.56 -18.35
C GLU A 603 -7.98 5.78 -19.25
N SER A 604 -8.24 6.97 -18.73
CA SER A 604 -8.15 8.23 -19.48
C SER A 604 -7.49 9.32 -18.65
N GLU A 605 -6.79 10.20 -19.34
CA GLU A 605 -6.13 11.37 -18.77
C GLU A 605 -6.34 12.56 -19.71
N LEU A 606 -6.81 13.68 -19.17
CA LEU A 606 -6.96 14.95 -19.85
C LEU A 606 -6.27 16.03 -19.01
N GLY A 607 -5.22 16.62 -19.54
CA GLY A 607 -4.60 17.84 -19.03
C GLY A 607 -4.93 19.00 -19.97
N PHE A 608 -5.40 20.13 -19.44
CA PHE A 608 -5.78 21.28 -20.25
C PHE A 608 -5.43 22.61 -19.59
N ASP A 609 -4.54 23.36 -20.21
CA ASP A 609 -4.24 24.74 -19.86
C ASP A 609 -5.26 25.67 -20.57
N ILE A 610 -6.35 25.99 -19.85
CA ILE A 610 -7.43 26.85 -20.33
C ILE A 610 -6.86 28.24 -20.66
N THR A 611 -6.03 28.76 -19.73
CA THR A 611 -5.23 29.96 -19.92
C THR A 611 -3.83 29.73 -19.29
N ARG A 612 -2.91 30.66 -19.41
CA ARG A 612 -1.62 30.61 -18.70
C ARG A 612 -1.76 30.60 -17.15
N SER A 613 -2.89 31.08 -16.67
CA SER A 613 -3.19 31.19 -15.24
C SER A 613 -4.20 30.18 -14.74
N TRP A 614 -4.72 29.32 -15.60
CA TRP A 614 -5.75 28.35 -15.23
C TRP A 614 -5.55 27.02 -15.94
N ASN A 615 -5.25 25.98 -15.15
CA ASN A 615 -5.13 24.60 -15.62
C ASN A 615 -6.20 23.69 -15.02
N VAL A 616 -6.49 22.62 -15.73
CA VAL A 616 -7.40 21.55 -15.32
C VAL A 616 -6.81 20.23 -15.72
N ASN A 617 -6.76 19.27 -14.78
CA ASN A 617 -6.36 17.88 -15.02
C ASN A 617 -7.50 16.97 -14.58
N LEU A 618 -8.01 16.17 -15.51
CA LEU A 618 -9.04 15.15 -15.26
C LEU A 618 -8.47 13.78 -15.58
N THR A 619 -8.45 12.89 -14.60
CA THR A 619 -8.10 11.50 -14.81
C THR A 619 -9.28 10.61 -14.44
N GLY A 620 -9.48 9.54 -15.20
CA GLY A 620 -10.59 8.62 -15.00
C GLY A 620 -10.19 7.17 -15.21
N SER A 621 -10.81 6.28 -14.46
CA SER A 621 -10.62 4.84 -14.59
C SER A 621 -11.96 4.12 -14.50
N TYR A 622 -12.21 3.26 -15.48
CA TYR A 622 -13.21 2.21 -15.39
C TYR A 622 -12.51 0.87 -15.34
N SER A 623 -12.78 0.06 -14.31
CA SER A 623 -12.15 -1.24 -14.14
C SER A 623 -13.10 -2.22 -13.46
N LEU A 624 -13.35 -3.37 -14.08
CA LEU A 624 -14.24 -4.38 -13.54
C LEU A 624 -13.60 -5.76 -13.62
N GLY A 625 -13.15 -6.27 -12.46
CA GLY A 625 -12.65 -7.63 -12.28
C GLY A 625 -13.79 -8.57 -11.87
N LYS A 626 -13.90 -9.72 -12.54
CA LYS A 626 -14.88 -10.77 -12.25
C LYS A 626 -14.23 -12.13 -12.16
N ILE A 627 -14.58 -12.88 -11.13
CA ILE A 627 -14.36 -14.33 -11.07
C ILE A 627 -15.27 -14.97 -12.10
N LYS A 628 -14.75 -15.93 -12.86
CA LYS A 628 -15.45 -16.66 -13.91
C LYS A 628 -15.40 -18.15 -13.64
N ASN A 629 -16.54 -18.72 -13.22
CA ASN A 629 -16.66 -20.15 -12.88
C ASN A 629 -15.56 -20.57 -11.88
N GLY A 630 -15.39 -19.78 -10.82
CA GLY A 630 -14.44 -20.07 -9.75
C GLY A 630 -15.06 -20.96 -8.67
N THR A 631 -14.24 -21.77 -8.01
CA THR A 631 -14.62 -22.51 -6.81
C THR A 631 -13.91 -21.86 -5.62
N ILE A 632 -14.70 -21.52 -4.60
CA ILE A 632 -14.19 -20.89 -3.37
C ILE A 632 -14.60 -21.67 -2.14
N PRO A 633 -13.82 -21.63 -1.06
CA PRO A 633 -14.31 -22.11 0.23
C PRO A 633 -15.49 -21.23 0.66
N CYS A 634 -16.53 -21.83 1.22
CA CYS A 634 -17.75 -21.11 1.59
C CYS A 634 -18.43 -21.72 2.81
N ASN A 635 -19.36 -20.98 3.40
CA ASN A 635 -20.37 -21.56 4.27
C ASN A 635 -21.54 -21.96 3.38
N ASP A 636 -21.90 -23.23 3.38
CA ASP A 636 -23.00 -23.83 2.63
C ASP A 636 -23.56 -24.96 3.48
N LEU A 637 -24.44 -24.58 4.43
CA LEU A 637 -25.04 -25.52 5.38
C LEU A 637 -26.24 -26.27 4.78
N ASN A 638 -26.85 -25.70 3.74
CA ASN A 638 -28.00 -26.29 3.06
C ASN A 638 -27.61 -27.22 1.87
N GLY A 639 -26.32 -27.17 1.45
CA GLY A 639 -25.78 -28.03 0.39
C GLY A 639 -26.20 -27.63 -1.04
N ASP A 640 -26.59 -26.37 -1.27
CA ASP A 640 -27.04 -25.91 -2.59
C ASP A 640 -25.87 -25.41 -3.49
N GLY A 641 -24.65 -25.39 -2.98
CA GLY A 641 -23.44 -24.94 -3.71
C GLY A 641 -23.32 -23.44 -3.86
N ILE A 642 -24.14 -22.66 -3.14
CA ILE A 642 -24.13 -21.20 -3.10
C ILE A 642 -23.69 -20.74 -1.71
N PRO A 643 -22.81 -19.74 -1.60
CA PRO A 643 -22.43 -19.22 -0.28
C PRO A 643 -23.65 -18.76 0.53
N ASP A 644 -23.81 -19.30 1.73
CA ASP A 644 -24.81 -18.83 2.67
C ASP A 644 -24.53 -17.40 3.14
N PRO A 645 -25.56 -16.61 3.44
CA PRO A 645 -25.41 -15.31 4.09
C PRO A 645 -24.67 -15.44 5.43
N VAL A 646 -23.96 -14.39 5.82
CA VAL A 646 -23.30 -14.30 7.12
C VAL A 646 -24.33 -14.50 8.24
N GLY A 647 -24.10 -15.52 9.07
CA GLY A 647 -24.97 -15.92 10.16
C GLY A 647 -24.19 -16.29 11.42
N ASN A 648 -24.89 -16.84 12.40
CA ASN A 648 -24.26 -17.40 13.60
C ASN A 648 -23.44 -18.67 13.26
N ALA A 649 -22.42 -18.94 14.07
CA ALA A 649 -21.66 -20.18 13.95
C ALA A 649 -22.59 -21.39 14.10
N PRO A 650 -22.51 -22.40 13.20
CA PRO A 650 -23.29 -23.62 13.32
C PRO A 650 -22.82 -24.45 14.52
N SER A 651 -23.66 -25.35 14.99
CA SER A 651 -23.20 -26.39 15.91
C SER A 651 -22.28 -27.39 15.19
N LEU A 652 -21.46 -28.12 15.93
CA LEU A 652 -20.59 -29.15 15.31
C LEU A 652 -21.37 -30.18 14.54
N ALA A 653 -22.52 -30.60 15.08
CA ALA A 653 -23.37 -31.64 14.45
C ALA A 653 -23.98 -31.13 13.12
N GLU A 654 -24.46 -29.88 13.08
CA GLU A 654 -24.97 -29.27 11.84
C GLU A 654 -23.86 -29.14 10.79
N LEU A 655 -22.68 -28.70 11.21
CA LEU A 655 -21.55 -28.56 10.32
C LEU A 655 -21.09 -29.91 9.77
N GLN A 656 -20.95 -30.93 10.62
CA GLN A 656 -20.56 -32.29 10.20
C GLN A 656 -21.59 -32.90 9.23
N ALA A 657 -22.88 -32.63 9.42
CA ALA A 657 -23.92 -33.07 8.52
C ALA A 657 -23.83 -32.40 7.15
N ALA A 658 -23.45 -31.11 7.11
CA ALA A 658 -23.33 -30.35 5.88
C ALA A 658 -22.05 -30.69 5.08
N VAL A 659 -20.89 -30.78 5.75
CA VAL A 659 -19.58 -30.87 5.08
C VAL A 659 -19.07 -32.33 4.98
N GLY A 660 -19.58 -33.24 5.77
CA GLY A 660 -19.15 -34.66 5.76
C GLY A 660 -17.66 -34.85 5.99
N ALA A 661 -17.04 -35.64 5.12
CA ALA A 661 -15.60 -35.94 5.20
C ALA A 661 -14.68 -34.85 4.68
N ASP A 662 -15.24 -33.83 4.03
CA ASP A 662 -14.46 -32.75 3.41
C ASP A 662 -14.06 -31.66 4.40
N ASN A 663 -14.57 -31.69 5.61
CA ASN A 663 -14.35 -30.73 6.71
C ASN A 663 -14.91 -29.32 6.46
N LEU A 664 -15.07 -28.89 5.22
CA LEU A 664 -15.62 -27.59 4.82
C LEU A 664 -16.38 -27.72 3.49
N SER A 665 -17.15 -26.70 3.13
CA SER A 665 -17.88 -26.64 1.86
C SER A 665 -17.12 -25.81 0.81
N ALA A 666 -17.42 -26.08 -0.47
CA ALA A 666 -16.92 -25.34 -1.61
C ALA A 666 -18.06 -24.94 -2.54
N CYS A 667 -18.13 -23.66 -2.88
CA CYS A 667 -19.17 -23.08 -3.72
C CYS A 667 -18.66 -22.65 -5.08
N ALA A 668 -19.50 -22.79 -6.11
CA ALA A 668 -19.23 -22.26 -7.43
C ALA A 668 -19.68 -20.79 -7.53
N VAL A 669 -18.79 -19.89 -7.94
CA VAL A 669 -19.08 -18.46 -7.93
C VAL A 669 -18.75 -17.77 -9.25
N ASN A 670 -19.60 -16.80 -9.61
CA ASN A 670 -19.40 -15.83 -10.68
C ASN A 670 -19.66 -14.44 -10.12
N GLN A 671 -18.66 -13.83 -9.46
CA GLN A 671 -18.81 -12.57 -8.72
C GLN A 671 -17.67 -11.60 -8.99
N ARG A 672 -17.71 -10.43 -8.39
CA ARG A 672 -16.58 -9.47 -8.44
C ARG A 672 -15.36 -10.06 -7.75
N ALA A 673 -14.18 -9.83 -8.35
CA ALA A 673 -12.90 -10.23 -7.78
C ALA A 673 -12.42 -9.26 -6.69
N ALA A 674 -12.99 -8.04 -6.64
CA ALA A 674 -12.73 -7.03 -5.62
C ALA A 674 -13.96 -6.14 -5.44
N PHE A 675 -14.09 -5.57 -4.26
CA PHE A 675 -15.21 -4.71 -3.85
C PHE A 675 -14.95 -3.22 -4.11
N LEU A 676 -14.09 -2.92 -5.07
CA LEU A 676 -13.75 -1.57 -5.49
C LEU A 676 -14.86 -0.95 -6.37
N PRO A 677 -15.03 0.38 -6.33
CA PRO A 677 -15.88 1.05 -7.30
C PRO A 677 -15.33 0.85 -8.73
N PRO A 678 -16.14 0.39 -9.68
CA PRO A 678 -15.68 0.22 -11.06
C PRO A 678 -15.29 1.53 -11.74
N ILE A 679 -15.86 2.64 -11.30
CA ILE A 679 -15.61 3.97 -11.87
C ILE A 679 -15.01 4.85 -10.78
N THR A 680 -13.86 5.43 -11.08
CA THR A 680 -13.22 6.46 -10.26
C THR A 680 -12.73 7.59 -11.14
N ALA A 681 -12.74 8.81 -10.63
CA ALA A 681 -12.21 9.97 -11.34
C ALA A 681 -11.60 10.97 -10.38
N THR A 682 -10.58 11.66 -10.83
CA THR A 682 -9.94 12.77 -10.12
C THR A 682 -9.91 13.99 -11.00
N LEU A 683 -10.41 15.10 -10.47
CA LEU A 683 -10.35 16.41 -11.10
C LEU A 683 -9.46 17.30 -10.24
N GLN A 684 -8.42 17.86 -10.84
CA GLN A 684 -7.57 18.88 -10.24
C GLN A 684 -7.69 20.15 -11.06
N SER A 685 -7.67 21.30 -10.40
CA SER A 685 -7.65 22.59 -11.08
C SER A 685 -6.94 23.61 -10.21
N GLU A 686 -6.11 24.43 -10.83
CA GLU A 686 -5.49 25.59 -10.19
C GLU A 686 -5.73 26.82 -11.06
N PHE A 687 -6.19 27.89 -10.39
CA PHE A 687 -6.21 29.23 -10.92
C PHE A 687 -5.26 30.10 -10.10
N HIS A 688 -4.39 30.87 -10.76
CA HIS A 688 -3.53 31.84 -10.12
C HIS A 688 -3.58 33.19 -10.80
N THR A 689 -3.28 34.23 -10.07
CA THR A 689 -3.22 35.59 -10.57
C THR A 689 -2.18 36.42 -9.82
N SER A 690 -1.49 37.28 -10.53
CA SER A 690 -0.53 38.17 -9.88
C SER A 690 -1.26 39.22 -9.03
N ILE A 691 -0.92 39.31 -7.75
CA ILE A 691 -1.36 40.35 -6.82
C ILE A 691 -0.38 41.52 -6.86
N SER A 692 0.91 41.20 -6.97
CA SER A 692 1.99 42.16 -7.15
C SER A 692 3.12 41.50 -7.96
N GLY A 693 4.10 42.28 -8.43
CA GLY A 693 5.24 41.72 -9.19
C GLY A 693 6.08 40.65 -8.46
N LYS A 694 5.82 40.41 -7.17
CA LYS A 694 6.53 39.43 -6.33
C LYS A 694 5.59 38.48 -5.58
N THR A 695 4.29 38.52 -5.89
CA THR A 695 3.32 37.73 -5.16
C THR A 695 2.16 37.33 -6.08
N ASP A 696 1.93 36.05 -6.20
CA ASP A 696 0.75 35.48 -6.83
C ASP A 696 -0.25 34.99 -5.78
N GLY A 697 -1.52 35.22 -6.04
CA GLY A 697 -2.60 34.56 -5.33
C GLY A 697 -3.06 33.32 -6.10
N PHE A 698 -3.46 32.27 -5.42
CA PHE A 698 -3.97 31.05 -6.06
C PHE A 698 -5.16 30.43 -5.34
N ILE A 699 -5.95 29.69 -6.11
CA ILE A 699 -6.97 28.77 -5.62
C ILE A 699 -6.76 27.43 -6.33
N ARG A 700 -6.69 26.33 -5.57
CA ARG A 700 -6.60 24.95 -6.08
C ARG A 700 -7.76 24.12 -5.59
N GLY A 701 -8.31 23.29 -6.46
CA GLY A 701 -9.34 22.32 -6.13
C GLY A 701 -8.88 20.91 -6.48
N LEU A 702 -9.25 19.94 -5.64
CA LEU A 702 -9.09 18.52 -5.90
C LEU A 702 -10.41 17.83 -5.59
N VAL A 703 -10.97 17.12 -6.57
CA VAL A 703 -12.20 16.34 -6.42
C VAL A 703 -11.92 14.89 -6.76
N ASN A 704 -12.16 14.00 -5.80
CA ASN A 704 -12.06 12.56 -5.98
C ASN A 704 -13.45 11.95 -5.98
N TYR A 705 -13.89 11.43 -7.13
CA TYR A 705 -15.14 10.74 -7.29
C TYR A 705 -14.93 9.22 -7.23
N ASN A 706 -15.72 8.55 -6.40
CA ASN A 706 -15.81 7.10 -6.30
C ASN A 706 -17.24 6.66 -6.62
N GLY A 707 -17.40 5.84 -7.64
CA GLY A 707 -18.69 5.27 -8.03
C GLY A 707 -19.22 4.27 -6.99
N LYS A 708 -20.38 3.68 -7.28
CA LYS A 708 -20.93 2.63 -6.42
C LYS A 708 -20.01 1.41 -6.40
N SER A 709 -19.64 0.92 -5.22
CA SER A 709 -19.05 -0.41 -5.05
C SER A 709 -20.09 -1.38 -4.51
N LYS A 710 -19.89 -2.65 -4.81
CA LYS A 710 -20.64 -3.74 -4.20
C LYS A 710 -19.71 -4.51 -3.28
N GLY A 711 -20.18 -4.77 -2.08
CA GLY A 711 -19.49 -5.57 -1.10
C GLY A 711 -19.53 -7.07 -1.38
N ASP A 712 -19.25 -7.85 -0.37
CA ASP A 712 -19.38 -9.31 -0.39
C ASP A 712 -20.81 -9.71 -0.71
N PRO A 713 -21.05 -10.62 -1.66
CA PRO A 713 -22.38 -11.17 -1.92
C PRO A 713 -23.06 -11.80 -0.70
N GLY A 714 -22.27 -12.34 0.23
CA GLY A 714 -22.77 -12.85 1.51
C GLY A 714 -23.08 -11.76 2.55
N ASN A 715 -22.74 -10.49 2.28
CA ASN A 715 -22.96 -9.37 3.19
C ASN A 715 -23.56 -8.16 2.46
N ASN A 716 -24.85 -8.10 2.38
CA ASN A 716 -25.60 -7.02 1.71
C ASN A 716 -25.37 -5.62 2.34
N TYR A 717 -24.74 -5.54 3.51
CA TYR A 717 -24.49 -4.30 4.23
C TYR A 717 -23.16 -3.64 3.82
N ASP A 718 -22.35 -4.26 2.97
CA ASP A 718 -21.07 -3.76 2.49
C ASP A 718 -21.16 -2.92 1.22
N ASP A 719 -22.35 -2.77 0.64
CA ASP A 719 -22.56 -1.95 -0.55
C ASP A 719 -22.32 -0.47 -0.21
N VAL A 720 -21.43 0.17 -0.99
CA VAL A 720 -21.10 1.59 -0.81
C VAL A 720 -21.71 2.42 -1.93
N SER A 721 -22.56 3.37 -1.57
CA SER A 721 -23.10 4.34 -2.55
C SER A 721 -22.00 5.27 -3.05
N ALA A 722 -22.13 5.77 -4.29
CA ALA A 722 -21.19 6.72 -4.86
C ALA A 722 -21.01 7.97 -3.97
N TYR A 723 -19.77 8.49 -3.96
CA TYR A 723 -19.44 9.69 -3.20
C TYR A 723 -18.29 10.47 -3.85
N ALA A 724 -18.13 11.71 -3.44
CA ALA A 724 -16.99 12.54 -3.80
C ALA A 724 -16.37 13.17 -2.56
N LEU A 725 -15.04 13.25 -2.54
CA LEU A 725 -14.27 14.02 -1.59
C LEU A 725 -13.72 15.26 -2.29
N VAL A 726 -13.93 16.42 -1.69
CA VAL A 726 -13.52 17.72 -2.25
C VAL A 726 -12.51 18.37 -1.32
N ASN A 727 -11.34 18.70 -1.84
CA ASN A 727 -10.32 19.46 -1.13
C ASN A 727 -10.14 20.82 -1.82
N LEU A 728 -9.99 21.86 -1.04
CA LEU A 728 -9.78 23.22 -1.50
C LEU A 728 -8.55 23.82 -0.82
N TYR A 729 -7.75 24.53 -1.59
CA TYR A 729 -6.56 25.23 -1.12
C TYR A 729 -6.61 26.67 -1.67
N ALA A 730 -6.28 27.64 -0.86
CA ALA A 730 -6.18 29.04 -1.29
C ALA A 730 -5.01 29.69 -0.55
N GLY A 731 -4.27 30.52 -1.25
CA GLY A 731 -3.10 31.13 -0.65
C GLY A 731 -2.39 32.12 -1.52
N ILE A 732 -1.21 32.49 -1.07
CA ILE A 732 -0.28 33.38 -1.76
C ILE A 732 1.09 32.70 -1.84
N ARG A 733 1.81 32.98 -2.91
CA ARG A 733 3.15 32.46 -3.13
C ARG A 733 4.07 33.43 -3.84
N ASP A 734 5.34 33.23 -3.68
CA ASP A 734 6.36 33.81 -4.53
C ASP A 734 6.30 33.15 -5.92
N PRO A 735 6.19 33.91 -7.02
CA PRO A 735 6.20 33.35 -8.37
C PRO A 735 7.42 32.46 -8.66
N ASP A 736 8.57 32.81 -8.09
CA ASP A 736 9.81 32.04 -8.20
C ASP A 736 9.88 30.83 -7.25
N GLY A 737 8.82 30.57 -6.45
CA GLY A 737 8.69 29.43 -5.55
C GLY A 737 9.53 29.50 -4.27
N GLY A 738 10.04 30.66 -3.88
CA GLY A 738 10.81 30.87 -2.65
C GLY A 738 9.97 30.69 -1.39
N TRP A 739 8.67 30.98 -1.44
CA TRP A 739 7.75 30.74 -0.32
C TRP A 739 6.31 30.55 -0.80
N GLU A 740 5.54 29.81 -0.01
CA GLU A 740 4.08 29.66 -0.17
C GLU A 740 3.42 29.62 1.20
N ILE A 741 2.30 30.33 1.32
CA ILE A 741 1.38 30.28 2.47
C ILE A 741 0.03 29.86 1.94
N SER A 742 -0.49 28.75 2.41
CA SER A 742 -1.80 28.25 1.99
C SER A 742 -2.69 27.86 3.17
N LEU A 743 -3.96 28.21 3.04
CA LEU A 743 -5.05 27.67 3.83
C LEU A 743 -5.64 26.50 3.06
N PHE A 744 -6.00 25.44 3.75
CA PHE A 744 -6.62 24.29 3.09
C PHE A 744 -7.81 23.76 3.88
N ALA A 745 -8.73 23.15 3.12
CA ALA A 745 -9.82 22.34 3.65
C ALA A 745 -9.81 21.01 2.90
N LYS A 746 -9.51 19.90 3.58
CA LYS A 746 -9.65 18.54 3.04
C LYS A 746 -11.01 17.98 3.45
N ASN A 747 -11.65 17.20 2.57
CA ASN A 747 -13.04 16.74 2.73
C ASN A 747 -13.98 17.90 3.12
N LEU A 748 -13.97 18.98 2.34
CA LEU A 748 -14.66 20.26 2.61
C LEU A 748 -16.13 20.07 3.03
N PHE A 749 -16.85 19.14 2.42
CA PHE A 749 -18.27 18.89 2.66
C PHE A 749 -18.55 17.88 3.79
N ASP A 750 -17.52 17.45 4.52
CA ASP A 750 -17.63 16.46 5.61
C ASP A 750 -18.34 15.16 5.16
N THR A 751 -18.00 14.71 3.96
CA THR A 751 -18.59 13.50 3.39
C THR A 751 -18.14 12.29 4.20
N THR A 752 -19.07 11.71 4.95
CA THR A 752 -18.84 10.49 5.73
C THR A 752 -19.48 9.31 5.03
N LYS A 753 -18.66 8.33 4.64
CA LYS A 753 -19.06 7.05 4.04
C LYS A 753 -18.37 5.90 4.75
N VAL A 754 -19.14 4.88 5.05
CA VAL A 754 -18.60 3.59 5.49
C VAL A 754 -18.09 2.87 4.25
N LEU A 755 -16.78 2.62 4.20
CA LEU A 755 -16.09 2.00 3.07
C LEU A 755 -16.08 0.49 3.18
N THR A 756 -15.92 -0.02 4.41
CA THR A 756 -16.00 -1.44 4.73
C THR A 756 -16.67 -1.61 6.08
N ARG A 757 -17.39 -2.72 6.24
CA ARG A 757 -17.86 -3.21 7.53
C ARG A 757 -17.32 -4.60 7.73
N THR A 758 -16.81 -4.86 8.94
CA THR A 758 -16.61 -6.24 9.36
C THR A 758 -17.97 -6.81 9.77
N THR A 759 -18.06 -8.11 9.89
CA THR A 759 -19.15 -8.76 10.59
C THR A 759 -19.25 -8.23 12.02
N PRO A 760 -20.36 -8.47 12.74
CA PRO A 760 -20.44 -8.13 14.14
C PRO A 760 -19.20 -8.56 14.91
N LEU A 761 -18.67 -7.64 15.70
CA LEU A 761 -17.46 -7.88 16.49
C LEU A 761 -17.70 -9.06 17.43
N PHE A 762 -16.71 -9.90 17.62
CA PHE A 762 -16.84 -11.05 18.48
C PHE A 762 -15.63 -11.21 19.41
N THR A 763 -15.86 -11.88 20.53
CA THR A 763 -14.80 -12.28 21.46
C THR A 763 -14.93 -13.77 21.70
N GLY A 764 -13.89 -14.52 21.32
CA GLY A 764 -13.79 -15.96 21.55
C GLY A 764 -13.24 -16.26 22.94
N TYR A 765 -13.82 -17.26 23.63
CA TYR A 765 -13.28 -17.75 24.90
C TYR A 765 -13.57 -19.23 25.09
N GLN A 766 -12.77 -19.92 25.89
CA GLN A 766 -13.04 -21.30 26.31
C GLN A 766 -13.89 -21.28 27.57
N GLN A 767 -15.13 -21.74 27.45
CA GLN A 767 -15.99 -21.98 28.62
C GLN A 767 -15.85 -23.41 29.04
N ILE A 768 -15.43 -23.64 30.28
CA ILE A 768 -15.40 -24.97 30.87
C ILE A 768 -16.85 -25.41 31.12
N THR A 769 -17.37 -26.30 30.28
CA THR A 769 -18.72 -26.87 30.44
C THR A 769 -18.70 -28.27 31.03
N GLY A 770 -17.55 -28.92 31.09
CA GLY A 770 -17.36 -30.22 31.63
C GLY A 770 -15.90 -30.67 31.60
N PHE A 771 -15.59 -31.75 32.28
CA PHE A 771 -14.31 -32.38 32.21
C PHE A 771 -14.47 -33.75 31.57
N THR A 772 -13.61 -34.08 30.64
CA THR A 772 -13.49 -35.48 30.17
C THR A 772 -12.97 -36.35 31.31
N ALA A 773 -13.11 -37.67 31.20
CA ALA A 773 -12.57 -38.63 32.18
C ALA A 773 -11.03 -38.47 32.40
N THR A 774 -10.35 -37.80 31.47
CA THR A 774 -8.90 -37.47 31.51
C THR A 774 -8.60 -36.07 31.97
N GLY A 775 -9.61 -35.30 32.43
CA GLY A 775 -9.44 -33.92 32.90
C GLY A 775 -9.30 -32.84 31.83
N ALA A 776 -9.46 -33.17 30.54
CA ALA A 776 -9.47 -32.19 29.48
C ALA A 776 -10.79 -31.39 29.50
N THR A 777 -10.71 -30.09 29.31
CA THR A 777 -11.89 -29.20 29.25
C THR A 777 -12.42 -29.13 27.83
N THR A 778 -13.73 -29.16 27.72
CA THR A 778 -14.42 -28.99 26.45
C THR A 778 -15.36 -27.82 26.52
N ALA A 779 -15.22 -26.83 25.71
CA ALA A 779 -16.12 -26.00 24.88
C ALA A 779 -15.50 -24.65 24.58
N ALA A 780 -15.48 -24.27 23.35
CA ALA A 780 -15.30 -22.88 22.93
C ALA A 780 -16.68 -22.19 22.96
N ALA A 781 -16.73 -20.95 23.41
CA ALA A 781 -17.87 -20.09 23.28
C ALA A 781 -17.45 -18.76 22.66
N THR A 782 -18.36 -18.15 21.93
CA THR A 782 -18.15 -16.85 21.28
C THR A 782 -19.25 -15.90 21.71
N TYR A 783 -18.88 -14.69 22.09
CA TYR A 783 -19.80 -13.59 22.27
C TYR A 783 -19.81 -12.73 21.03
N THR A 784 -20.99 -12.47 20.49
CA THR A 784 -21.18 -11.60 19.33
C THR A 784 -21.78 -10.27 19.79
N SER A 785 -21.11 -9.18 19.42
CA SER A 785 -21.52 -7.83 19.76
C SER A 785 -22.66 -7.34 18.85
N THR A 786 -23.41 -6.33 19.30
CA THR A 786 -24.35 -5.57 18.47
C THR A 786 -23.66 -4.50 17.62
N TYR A 787 -22.32 -4.42 17.68
CA TYR A 787 -21.50 -3.48 16.91
C TYR A 787 -20.71 -4.20 15.84
N THR A 788 -20.42 -3.48 14.76
CA THR A 788 -19.49 -3.90 13.69
C THR A 788 -18.29 -2.99 13.65
N GLY A 789 -17.13 -3.49 13.27
CA GLY A 789 -15.99 -2.66 12.92
C GLY A 789 -16.25 -1.93 11.60
N ALA A 790 -15.76 -0.72 11.46
CA ALA A 790 -15.96 0.07 10.25
C ALA A 790 -14.71 0.85 9.85
N THR A 791 -14.46 0.89 8.53
CA THR A 791 -13.55 1.86 7.94
C THR A 791 -14.39 2.95 7.29
N VAL A 792 -14.08 4.20 7.58
CA VAL A 792 -14.81 5.36 7.06
C VAL A 792 -13.90 6.33 6.33
N THR A 793 -14.48 7.19 5.49
CA THR A 793 -13.75 8.28 4.85
C THR A 793 -13.03 9.16 5.88
N PRO A 794 -11.89 9.80 5.52
CA PRO A 794 -11.19 10.73 6.40
C PRO A 794 -12.12 11.85 6.92
N PRO A 795 -11.92 12.36 8.13
CA PRO A 795 -12.68 13.50 8.64
C PRO A 795 -12.39 14.75 7.82
N ARG A 796 -13.30 15.75 7.92
CA ARG A 796 -13.00 17.10 7.44
C ARG A 796 -11.84 17.68 8.24
N GLU A 797 -10.96 18.39 7.55
CA GLU A 797 -9.75 18.97 8.08
C GLU A 797 -9.58 20.40 7.54
N PHE A 798 -9.35 21.38 8.44
CA PHE A 798 -8.96 22.73 8.09
C PHE A 798 -7.56 23.00 8.60
N GLY A 799 -6.70 23.61 7.78
CA GLY A 799 -5.34 23.84 8.22
C GLY A 799 -4.61 24.92 7.42
N VAL A 800 -3.37 25.12 7.85
CA VAL A 800 -2.42 26.05 7.27
C VAL A 800 -1.17 25.29 6.90
N ASN A 801 -0.63 25.57 5.71
CA ASN A 801 0.69 25.11 5.28
C ASN A 801 1.58 26.32 4.99
N LEU A 802 2.80 26.27 5.48
CA LEU A 802 3.85 27.28 5.28
C LEU A 802 5.06 26.59 4.67
N ARG A 803 5.49 27.03 3.50
CA ARG A 803 6.68 26.53 2.82
C ARG A 803 7.66 27.65 2.55
N PHE A 804 8.93 27.38 2.82
CA PHE A 804 10.06 28.20 2.46
C PHE A 804 11.08 27.35 1.71
N ALA A 805 11.63 27.89 0.61
CA ALA A 805 12.67 27.23 -0.16
C ALA A 805 13.68 28.24 -0.66
N PHE A 806 14.93 27.85 -0.78
CA PHE A 806 16.04 28.69 -1.23
C PHE A 806 17.09 27.87 -1.97
N GLY A 807 17.81 28.52 -2.90
CA GLY A 807 18.86 27.86 -3.69
C GLY A 807 18.32 26.64 -4.48
N SER A 808 19.05 25.54 -4.44
CA SER A 808 18.62 24.24 -4.97
C SER A 808 17.42 23.71 -4.15
N ARG A 809 16.23 23.84 -4.70
CA ARG A 809 14.94 23.67 -4.04
C ARG A 809 14.47 22.24 -4.10
#